data_6eb997f5a1ca2892c02362e64656a78a
#
_entry.id   6eb997f5a1ca2892c02362e64656a78a
#
_cell.length_a   1.000
_cell.length_b   1.000
_cell.length_c   1.000
_cell.angle_alpha   90.00
_cell.angle_beta   90.00
_cell.angle_gamma   90.00
#
_symmetry.space_group_name_H-M   'P 1'
#
loop_
_entity.id
_entity.type
_entity.pdbx_description
1 polymer ?
#
loop_
_entity_poly.entity_id
_entity_poly.type
_entity_poly.pdbx_seq_one_letter_code
_entity_poly.pdbx_strand_id
1 'polypeptide(L)'
;MQKHHKLTEYTFRRVRLFVSSTFRDMEAERNHLNQFIFPRVKAYCSERKIEFTPIDLRWGIPEEDSRNSLVLNACLDEVDQSRPYFIALLGQRYGWMPSRAEVEHLRPSMDHERAWLYEKISQKSSITEIEIDYAVLRDGLTPHAAFYLRSEEVEIPAEYSEPVGSLSATKLQTLKSRICAQKQYHVAEYHSVEELGELIYRQVIAMIEQEYPPIPDEEVEIRRNRHAYNLAMRSEGMLIGGGLDRLLEEWLKRSERIYCIYGPSGVGTSTELAAVVRYFQGQNRRFQTLYFDIEVVDLAVNPLSELFEFLDHEYLDYSSDKKIIIAVDNAHFLSLDESRQLLSWLDQQPPQVRMAVSGNTNSFFFSQLAFRGDSYNFWMEHGLSESQRQTYIIQYAARFGKRFTEAQLKQLLTFQCTPQVLTIILNALINFGRMEELDQRIKELTTKYDSHWLFFSLIDEGLKLFHQIGLTQAYGRAVIGISLAKNGIPEQDLLSAMKIEPAQWSVIKPYVLQFCKGNSSRFFFSQIDWNQAIKNIFNTPTRAQLGVQLTDWYFAEESRWRRALPTIVDIYFDIWHLPEDSYDAVRYKQQIGSLLRNPDTIKALDNNTISNLWEFVWFREQPMSDEPPFRYGRRFEELPLEEAEAYCVRMAEIGLGLNMAEDAAWFYRLIAARYRQIDPIQSTLFEARGLMAVGRVEEAFNLLKQQQLFNLEERPQMELSNQTKVTELIARGCYLRGDWEAMFEQMAYMELLEEQCSELFTDADKVALYATLSLYCSYVVIFGSDEELKSLGEIPIEEIKHSSNHPALQLGGWIIAALMQAEALRLYRMQDTAQRARLFDFAGVVSQHAFGFYSYQYARAQLLYRCAGWQSGSKINHKVGDYVRALDYDHHGRMIRPMDYSRVDRAVREVLWQECVIFTRMARASHYSSEWKQIEERQQRLYNRLQLEEK
;
A
#
# COMPACT_ATOMS: atom_id res chain seq x y z
N MET A 1 -31.89 -28.81 -2.53
CA MET A 1 -31.77 -27.93 -1.35
C MET A 1 -30.30 -27.80 -1.05
N GLN A 2 -29.64 -26.83 -1.69
CA GLN A 2 -28.24 -26.48 -1.38
C GLN A 2 -28.24 -25.72 -0.05
N LYS A 3 -27.45 -26.19 0.89
CA LYS A 3 -27.23 -25.48 2.15
C LYS A 3 -26.56 -24.14 1.84
N HIS A 4 -27.30 -23.06 1.96
CA HIS A 4 -26.73 -21.71 1.99
C HIS A 4 -25.82 -21.61 3.21
N HIS A 5 -24.53 -21.79 3.02
CA HIS A 5 -23.55 -21.39 4.02
C HIS A 5 -23.54 -19.86 4.05
N LYS A 6 -24.00 -19.30 5.19
CA LYS A 6 -23.82 -17.89 5.49
C LYS A 6 -22.31 -17.63 5.62
N LEU A 7 -21.70 -17.02 4.62
CA LEU A 7 -20.31 -16.54 4.63
C LEU A 7 -20.04 -15.41 5.65
N THR A 8 -20.99 -15.12 6.53
CA THR A 8 -20.94 -13.97 7.43
C THR A 8 -20.41 -14.25 8.83
N GLU A 9 -20.13 -15.52 9.18
CA GLU A 9 -19.56 -15.86 10.49
C GLU A 9 -18.36 -16.80 10.29
N TYR A 10 -17.16 -16.23 10.27
CA TYR A 10 -15.95 -17.02 10.40
C TYR A 10 -15.79 -17.44 11.87
N THR A 11 -15.88 -18.75 12.11
CA THR A 11 -15.59 -19.30 13.43
C THR A 11 -14.08 -19.39 13.58
N PHE A 12 -13.52 -18.61 14.48
CA PHE A 12 -12.08 -18.66 14.75
C PHE A 12 -11.67 -20.04 15.27
N ARG A 13 -10.71 -20.65 14.56
CA ARG A 13 -9.97 -21.81 15.06
C ARG A 13 -8.86 -21.29 15.96
N ARG A 14 -8.94 -21.56 17.25
CA ARG A 14 -7.98 -21.05 18.25
C ARG A 14 -7.31 -22.18 18.99
N VAL A 15 -6.01 -22.07 19.13
CA VAL A 15 -5.17 -22.95 19.93
C VAL A 15 -4.45 -22.09 20.95
N ARG A 16 -4.81 -22.23 22.22
CA ARG A 16 -4.10 -21.63 23.35
C ARG A 16 -3.35 -22.75 24.04
N LEU A 17 -2.01 -22.68 24.05
CA LEU A 17 -1.15 -23.70 24.62
C LEU A 17 -0.60 -23.23 25.95
N PHE A 18 -1.03 -23.84 27.04
CA PHE A 18 -0.48 -23.56 28.36
C PHE A 18 0.86 -24.25 28.55
N VAL A 19 1.86 -23.51 29.07
CA VAL A 19 3.21 -24.01 29.33
C VAL A 19 3.49 -23.95 30.83
N SER A 20 3.41 -25.08 31.50
CA SER A 20 3.74 -25.23 32.91
C SER A 20 5.20 -25.58 33.09
N SER A 21 5.94 -24.88 33.92
CA SER A 21 7.27 -25.26 34.42
C SER A 21 7.71 -24.37 35.59
N THR A 22 8.77 -24.76 36.26
CA THR A 22 9.54 -23.83 37.09
C THR A 22 10.17 -22.72 36.28
N PHE A 23 10.39 -21.52 36.88
CA PHE A 23 10.82 -20.35 36.13
C PHE A 23 12.34 -20.26 35.95
N ARG A 24 13.12 -20.35 37.05
CA ARG A 24 14.54 -20.05 37.02
C ARG A 24 15.40 -21.08 36.29
N ASP A 25 15.15 -22.35 36.57
CA ASP A 25 15.91 -23.45 36.02
C ASP A 25 15.49 -23.90 34.62
N MET A 26 14.35 -23.35 34.12
CA MET A 26 13.82 -23.58 32.76
C MET A 26 13.87 -22.34 31.88
N GLU A 27 14.74 -21.39 32.24
CA GLU A 27 14.83 -20.12 31.48
C GLU A 27 15.33 -20.35 30.06
N ALA A 28 16.37 -21.16 29.88
CA ALA A 28 16.94 -21.44 28.56
C ALA A 28 15.91 -22.14 27.65
N GLU A 29 15.21 -23.14 28.18
CA GLU A 29 14.15 -23.86 27.45
C GLU A 29 13.02 -22.93 27.01
N ARG A 30 12.50 -22.15 27.94
CA ARG A 30 11.40 -21.19 27.64
C ARG A 30 11.83 -20.11 26.68
N ASN A 31 13.05 -19.62 26.78
CA ASN A 31 13.59 -18.63 25.84
C ASN A 31 13.69 -19.23 24.43
N HIS A 32 14.21 -20.47 24.31
CA HIS A 32 14.27 -21.16 23.04
C HIS A 32 12.88 -21.41 22.43
N LEU A 33 11.91 -21.84 23.23
CA LEU A 33 10.54 -22.02 22.78
C LEU A 33 9.93 -20.74 22.26
N ASN A 34 10.06 -19.63 22.98
CA ASN A 34 9.52 -18.34 22.59
C ASN A 34 10.21 -17.73 21.35
N GLN A 35 11.53 -17.92 21.21
CA GLN A 35 12.29 -17.35 20.11
C GLN A 35 12.22 -18.16 18.81
N PHE A 36 12.18 -19.49 18.90
CA PHE A 36 12.33 -20.35 17.72
C PHE A 36 11.15 -21.28 17.47
N ILE A 37 10.56 -21.86 18.50
CA ILE A 37 9.57 -22.92 18.34
C ILE A 37 8.15 -22.39 18.19
N PHE A 38 7.68 -21.57 19.11
CA PHE A 38 6.33 -21.00 19.04
C PHE A 38 6.10 -20.12 17.81
N PRO A 39 7.08 -19.33 17.33
CA PRO A 39 6.95 -18.67 16.04
C PRO A 39 6.74 -19.63 14.86
N ARG A 40 7.44 -20.79 14.85
CA ARG A 40 7.26 -21.83 13.81
C ARG A 40 5.86 -22.45 13.88
N VAL A 41 5.38 -22.79 15.08
CA VAL A 41 4.00 -23.25 15.27
C VAL A 41 2.99 -22.21 14.83
N LYS A 42 3.23 -20.93 15.17
CA LYS A 42 2.38 -19.82 14.77
C LYS A 42 2.35 -19.65 13.24
N ALA A 43 3.50 -19.80 12.55
CA ALA A 43 3.55 -19.75 11.09
C ALA A 43 2.73 -20.89 10.47
N TYR A 44 2.91 -22.13 10.93
CA TYR A 44 2.13 -23.29 10.51
C TYR A 44 0.61 -23.08 10.69
N CYS A 45 0.21 -22.60 11.86
CA CYS A 45 -1.18 -22.30 12.19
C CYS A 45 -1.75 -21.17 11.31
N SER A 46 -0.96 -20.11 11.08
CA SER A 46 -1.38 -18.97 10.27
C SER A 46 -1.69 -19.35 8.82
N GLU A 47 -0.91 -20.24 8.22
CA GLU A 47 -1.18 -20.78 6.89
C GLU A 47 -2.56 -21.47 6.81
N ARG A 48 -2.96 -22.10 7.89
CA ARG A 48 -4.22 -22.82 8.03
C ARG A 48 -5.36 -21.99 8.66
N LYS A 49 -5.14 -20.67 8.82
CA LYS A 49 -6.08 -19.75 9.47
C LYS A 49 -6.48 -20.18 10.89
N ILE A 50 -5.51 -20.75 11.63
CA ILE A 50 -5.62 -21.09 13.03
C ILE A 50 -4.86 -20.03 13.83
N GLU A 51 -5.47 -19.45 14.84
CA GLU A 51 -4.80 -18.56 15.77
C GLU A 51 -4.08 -19.36 16.86
N PHE A 52 -2.75 -19.26 16.93
CA PHE A 52 -1.94 -19.92 17.94
C PHE A 52 -1.42 -18.92 18.97
N THR A 53 -1.67 -19.20 20.25
CA THR A 53 -1.26 -18.36 21.37
C THR A 53 -0.60 -19.22 22.45
N PRO A 54 0.74 -19.17 22.62
CA PRO A 54 1.40 -19.80 23.75
C PRO A 54 1.21 -18.96 25.01
N ILE A 55 0.83 -19.60 26.12
CA ILE A 55 0.65 -18.95 27.41
C ILE A 55 1.82 -19.29 28.32
N ASP A 56 2.73 -18.33 28.49
CA ASP A 56 3.88 -18.37 29.38
C ASP A 56 3.72 -17.32 30.48
N LEU A 57 3.38 -17.75 31.68
CA LEU A 57 3.03 -16.88 32.82
C LEU A 57 4.23 -16.16 33.48
N ARG A 58 5.46 -16.31 33.00
CA ARG A 58 6.57 -15.43 33.44
C ARG A 58 6.28 -13.96 33.14
N TRP A 59 5.45 -13.70 32.14
CA TRP A 59 5.02 -12.38 31.75
C TRP A 59 3.82 -11.89 32.57
N GLY A 60 4.02 -10.84 33.37
CA GLY A 60 2.92 -10.15 34.00
C GLY A 60 2.67 -10.52 35.46
N ILE A 61 3.56 -11.27 36.09
CA ILE A 61 3.60 -11.46 37.54
C ILE A 61 4.92 -10.85 38.02
N PRO A 62 4.94 -9.57 38.47
CA PRO A 62 6.13 -8.98 39.09
C PRO A 62 6.61 -9.84 40.27
N GLU A 63 7.92 -9.88 40.52
CA GLU A 63 8.47 -10.62 41.70
C GLU A 63 7.82 -10.16 43.02
N GLU A 64 7.36 -8.93 43.12
CA GLU A 64 6.62 -8.39 44.27
C GLU A 64 5.21 -8.95 44.36
N ASP A 65 4.54 -9.22 43.23
CA ASP A 65 3.20 -9.82 43.20
C ASP A 65 3.24 -11.34 43.20
N SER A 66 4.39 -11.97 42.93
CA SER A 66 4.57 -13.44 43.09
C SER A 66 4.41 -13.89 44.52
N ARG A 67 4.43 -12.99 45.49
CA ARG A 67 4.12 -13.23 46.89
C ARG A 67 2.63 -13.01 47.23
N ASN A 68 1.79 -12.65 46.28
CA ASN A 68 0.40 -12.35 46.50
C ASN A 68 -0.52 -13.42 45.86
N SER A 69 -1.66 -13.64 46.51
CA SER A 69 -2.75 -14.56 46.16
C SER A 69 -3.30 -14.47 44.71
N LEU A 70 -2.89 -13.44 43.93
CA LEU A 70 -3.29 -13.23 42.54
C LEU A 70 -2.67 -14.24 41.55
N VAL A 71 -1.51 -14.82 41.89
CA VAL A 71 -0.77 -15.75 41.02
C VAL A 71 -1.54 -17.05 40.80
N LEU A 72 -2.04 -17.65 41.86
CA LEU A 72 -2.76 -18.92 41.79
C LEU A 72 -4.04 -18.79 40.93
N ASN A 73 -4.81 -17.72 41.13
CA ASN A 73 -5.99 -17.43 40.32
C ASN A 73 -5.61 -17.28 38.80
N ALA A 74 -4.56 -16.53 38.51
CA ALA A 74 -4.13 -16.31 37.14
C ALA A 74 -3.69 -17.64 36.48
N CYS A 75 -2.94 -18.49 37.19
CA CYS A 75 -2.53 -19.80 36.69
C CYS A 75 -3.72 -20.69 36.33
N LEU A 76 -4.68 -20.83 37.27
CA LEU A 76 -5.82 -21.72 37.07
C LEU A 76 -6.80 -21.18 36.00
N ASP A 77 -7.06 -19.87 35.97
CA ASP A 77 -7.86 -19.22 34.93
C ASP A 77 -7.25 -19.47 33.52
N GLU A 78 -5.92 -19.36 33.38
CA GLU A 78 -5.24 -19.57 32.10
C GLU A 78 -5.18 -21.04 31.71
N VAL A 79 -5.08 -21.98 32.64
CA VAL A 79 -5.22 -23.41 32.38
C VAL A 79 -6.59 -23.69 31.77
N ASP A 80 -7.68 -23.17 32.38
CA ASP A 80 -9.04 -23.38 31.89
C ASP A 80 -9.25 -22.79 30.49
N GLN A 81 -8.74 -21.59 30.24
CA GLN A 81 -8.85 -20.93 28.93
C GLN A 81 -7.99 -21.60 27.84
N SER A 82 -6.96 -22.39 28.23
CA SER A 82 -6.07 -23.07 27.31
C SER A 82 -6.49 -24.49 26.98
N ARG A 83 -7.47 -25.05 27.68
CA ARG A 83 -8.00 -26.40 27.33
C ARG A 83 -8.42 -26.47 25.86
N PRO A 84 -8.10 -27.51 25.12
CA PRO A 84 -7.56 -28.81 25.57
C PRO A 84 -6.02 -28.94 25.50
N TYR A 85 -5.24 -27.86 25.39
CA TYR A 85 -3.79 -27.91 25.11
C TYR A 85 -2.95 -27.56 26.35
N PHE A 86 -2.04 -28.47 26.72
CA PHE A 86 -1.18 -28.32 27.88
C PHE A 86 0.17 -28.97 27.66
N ILE A 87 1.25 -28.30 27.99
CA ILE A 87 2.59 -28.92 28.08
C ILE A 87 3.24 -28.60 29.43
N ALA A 88 4.00 -29.54 29.95
CA ALA A 88 4.77 -29.32 31.17
C ALA A 88 6.25 -29.70 30.98
N LEU A 89 7.12 -28.80 31.45
CA LEU A 89 8.57 -29.01 31.47
C LEU A 89 9.02 -29.26 32.92
N LEU A 90 9.69 -30.35 33.16
CA LEU A 90 10.16 -30.75 34.50
C LEU A 90 11.64 -31.01 34.49
N GLY A 91 12.37 -30.24 35.27
CA GLY A 91 13.80 -30.42 35.49
C GLY A 91 14.11 -31.10 36.81
N GLN A 92 15.17 -30.59 37.46
CA GLN A 92 15.65 -31.10 38.78
C GLN A 92 15.15 -30.21 39.94
N ARG A 93 14.18 -29.33 39.70
CA ARG A 93 13.60 -28.41 40.69
C ARG A 93 12.10 -28.64 40.83
N TYR A 94 11.61 -28.67 42.07
CA TYR A 94 10.20 -28.90 42.37
C TYR A 94 9.35 -27.64 42.21
N GLY A 95 9.95 -26.48 42.52
CA GLY A 95 9.29 -25.16 42.38
C GLY A 95 8.72 -24.64 43.71
N TRP A 96 8.07 -23.50 43.60
CA TRP A 96 7.55 -22.77 44.77
C TRP A 96 6.29 -23.41 45.35
N MET A 97 6.24 -23.49 46.65
CA MET A 97 5.12 -24.02 47.43
C MET A 97 4.33 -22.86 48.02
N PRO A 98 3.07 -22.65 47.59
CA PRO A 98 2.22 -21.54 48.05
C PRO A 98 1.82 -21.70 49.52
N SER A 99 1.42 -20.58 50.16
CA SER A 99 0.93 -20.54 51.52
C SER A 99 -0.62 -20.58 51.52
N ARG A 100 -1.21 -20.82 52.73
CA ARG A 100 -2.64 -20.83 52.90
C ARG A 100 -3.30 -19.47 52.57
N ALA A 101 -2.61 -18.38 52.83
CA ALA A 101 -3.12 -17.01 52.53
C ALA A 101 -3.46 -16.81 51.07
N GLU A 102 -2.74 -17.46 50.13
CA GLU A 102 -3.00 -17.34 48.70
C GLU A 102 -4.31 -17.99 48.25
N VAL A 103 -4.79 -18.99 48.98
CA VAL A 103 -6.11 -19.60 48.72
C VAL A 103 -7.27 -18.76 49.35
N GLU A 104 -7.02 -18.02 50.40
CA GLU A 104 -8.04 -17.21 51.05
C GLU A 104 -8.53 -16.06 50.16
N HIS A 105 -7.70 -15.65 49.19
CA HIS A 105 -8.00 -14.57 48.21
C HIS A 105 -8.44 -15.08 46.83
N LEU A 106 -8.86 -16.33 46.69
CA LEU A 106 -9.42 -16.87 45.46
C LEU A 106 -10.67 -16.09 45.00
N ARG A 107 -10.81 -15.94 43.70
CA ARG A 107 -12.02 -15.33 43.11
C ARG A 107 -13.26 -16.20 43.41
N PRO A 108 -14.45 -15.60 43.51
CA PRO A 108 -15.69 -16.36 43.76
C PRO A 108 -15.95 -17.46 42.69
N SER A 109 -15.50 -17.29 41.48
CA SER A 109 -15.60 -18.30 40.42
C SER A 109 -14.81 -19.59 40.73
N MET A 110 -13.80 -19.53 41.57
CA MET A 110 -12.94 -20.64 42.00
C MET A 110 -13.30 -21.21 43.38
N ASP A 111 -14.39 -20.76 43.96
CA ASP A 111 -14.80 -21.20 45.31
C ASP A 111 -15.01 -22.73 45.41
N HIS A 112 -15.48 -23.36 44.35
CA HIS A 112 -15.64 -24.81 44.25
C HIS A 112 -14.32 -25.59 44.33
N GLU A 113 -13.18 -24.96 43.98
CA GLU A 113 -11.82 -25.55 44.04
C GLU A 113 -11.15 -25.29 45.40
N ARG A 114 -11.71 -24.44 46.25
CA ARG A 114 -11.06 -23.99 47.48
C ARG A 114 -10.67 -25.14 48.41
N ALA A 115 -11.52 -26.14 48.62
CA ALA A 115 -11.25 -27.26 49.46
C ALA A 115 -10.08 -28.13 48.96
N TRP A 116 -10.08 -28.40 47.68
CA TRP A 116 -9.01 -29.15 47.01
C TRP A 116 -7.66 -28.40 47.05
N LEU A 117 -7.66 -27.10 46.84
CA LEU A 117 -6.44 -26.27 46.93
C LEU A 117 -5.91 -26.24 48.36
N TYR A 118 -6.76 -26.14 49.37
CA TYR A 118 -6.31 -26.23 50.78
C TYR A 118 -5.63 -27.60 51.08
N GLU A 119 -6.19 -28.69 50.54
CA GLU A 119 -5.58 -30.01 50.66
C GLU A 119 -4.19 -30.03 50.04
N LYS A 120 -4.03 -29.54 48.78
CA LYS A 120 -2.75 -29.49 48.07
C LYS A 120 -1.72 -28.64 48.80
N ILE A 121 -2.12 -27.49 49.31
CA ILE A 121 -1.23 -26.62 50.09
C ILE A 121 -0.84 -27.26 51.40
N SER A 122 -1.76 -27.97 52.12
CA SER A 122 -1.44 -28.69 53.32
C SER A 122 -0.42 -29.83 53.08
N GLN A 123 -0.48 -30.41 51.90
CA GLN A 123 0.48 -31.40 51.40
C GLN A 123 1.80 -30.78 50.91
N LYS A 124 1.93 -29.43 50.95
CA LYS A 124 3.08 -28.67 50.44
C LYS A 124 3.37 -28.95 48.94
N SER A 125 2.30 -29.00 48.13
CA SER A 125 2.46 -29.12 46.68
C SER A 125 2.94 -27.79 46.07
N SER A 126 3.84 -27.86 45.05
CA SER A 126 4.30 -26.69 44.33
C SER A 126 3.23 -26.19 43.34
N ILE A 127 3.32 -24.93 42.92
CA ILE A 127 2.42 -24.38 41.88
C ILE A 127 2.46 -25.25 40.64
N THR A 128 3.63 -25.67 40.19
CA THR A 128 3.79 -26.55 39.03
C THR A 128 3.03 -27.87 39.19
N GLU A 129 3.12 -28.50 40.36
CA GLU A 129 2.34 -29.72 40.69
C GLU A 129 0.82 -29.42 40.68
N ILE A 130 0.40 -28.29 41.24
CA ILE A 130 -1.02 -27.88 41.28
C ILE A 130 -1.53 -27.66 39.87
N GLU A 131 -0.80 -26.97 38.98
CA GLU A 131 -1.16 -26.76 37.57
C GLU A 131 -1.31 -28.08 36.81
N ILE A 132 -0.34 -29.01 36.97
CA ILE A 132 -0.35 -30.34 36.34
C ILE A 132 -1.54 -31.16 36.85
N ASP A 133 -1.75 -31.17 38.17
CA ASP A 133 -2.89 -31.90 38.77
C ASP A 133 -4.23 -31.33 38.28
N TYR A 134 -4.40 -30.01 38.29
CA TYR A 134 -5.60 -29.33 37.86
C TYR A 134 -5.89 -29.49 36.37
N ALA A 135 -4.84 -29.37 35.55
CA ALA A 135 -4.99 -29.49 34.10
C ALA A 135 -5.25 -30.95 33.67
N VAL A 136 -4.53 -31.90 34.22
CA VAL A 136 -4.37 -33.24 33.62
C VAL A 136 -4.63 -34.37 34.55
N LEU A 137 -3.93 -34.43 35.71
CA LEU A 137 -3.86 -35.69 36.48
C LEU A 137 -5.07 -35.94 37.36
N ARG A 138 -5.87 -34.91 37.66
CA ARG A 138 -7.04 -35.03 38.53
C ARG A 138 -8.28 -35.54 37.72
N ASP A 139 -8.67 -34.84 36.69
CA ASP A 139 -9.95 -35.05 36.04
C ASP A 139 -9.84 -35.55 34.57
N GLY A 140 -8.60 -35.61 34.03
CA GLY A 140 -8.38 -36.04 32.63
C GLY A 140 -8.98 -35.14 31.55
N LEU A 141 -9.32 -33.92 31.87
CA LEU A 141 -10.08 -32.99 31.01
C LEU A 141 -9.25 -32.36 29.88
N THR A 142 -7.94 -32.65 29.82
CA THR A 142 -7.03 -32.08 28.83
C THR A 142 -6.43 -33.18 27.96
N PRO A 143 -7.11 -33.62 26.89
CA PRO A 143 -6.66 -34.72 26.05
C PRO A 143 -5.37 -34.41 25.29
N HIS A 144 -5.09 -33.14 24.96
CA HIS A 144 -3.88 -32.73 24.28
C HIS A 144 -2.84 -32.22 25.29
N ALA A 145 -2.34 -33.16 26.13
CA ALA A 145 -1.30 -32.88 27.09
C ALA A 145 0.01 -33.64 26.78
N ALA A 146 1.17 -32.99 27.02
CA ALA A 146 2.50 -33.61 26.88
C ALA A 146 3.45 -33.17 27.99
N PHE A 147 4.36 -34.05 28.35
CA PHE A 147 5.31 -33.86 29.44
C PHE A 147 6.74 -34.08 28.94
N TYR A 148 7.63 -33.17 29.29
CA TYR A 148 9.04 -33.23 28.90
C TYR A 148 9.91 -33.19 30.15
N LEU A 149 10.73 -34.21 30.28
CA LEU A 149 11.59 -34.41 31.46
C LEU A 149 13.03 -34.14 31.06
N ARG A 150 13.68 -33.16 31.70
CA ARG A 150 15.12 -32.98 31.50
C ARG A 150 15.86 -34.17 32.09
N SER A 151 16.77 -34.77 31.31
CA SER A 151 17.61 -35.89 31.75
C SER A 151 18.47 -35.51 32.93
N GLU A 152 18.69 -36.46 33.82
CA GLU A 152 19.59 -36.28 34.95
C GLU A 152 21.08 -36.21 34.53
N GLU A 153 21.41 -36.63 33.31
CA GLU A 153 22.73 -36.54 32.72
C GLU A 153 23.11 -35.11 32.26
N VAL A 154 22.15 -34.20 32.19
CA VAL A 154 22.39 -32.80 31.83
C VAL A 154 22.99 -32.05 33.00
N GLU A 155 24.22 -31.55 32.84
CA GLU A 155 24.89 -30.72 33.84
C GLU A 155 24.14 -29.39 34.02
N ILE A 156 23.71 -29.11 35.25
CA ILE A 156 23.05 -27.85 35.63
C ILE A 156 23.72 -27.24 36.85
N PRO A 157 23.68 -25.92 37.04
CA PRO A 157 24.10 -25.27 38.27
C PRO A 157 23.43 -25.89 39.51
N ALA A 158 24.19 -26.09 40.60
CA ALA A 158 23.69 -26.70 41.82
C ALA A 158 22.47 -25.97 42.44
N GLU A 159 22.34 -24.68 42.18
CA GLU A 159 21.20 -23.84 42.61
C GLU A 159 19.90 -24.21 41.88
N TYR A 160 19.97 -24.92 40.75
CA TYR A 160 18.84 -25.38 39.96
C TYR A 160 18.43 -26.82 40.19
N SER A 161 18.98 -27.47 41.23
CA SER A 161 18.61 -28.79 41.66
C SER A 161 18.15 -28.80 43.11
N GLU A 162 17.21 -29.68 43.42
CA GLU A 162 16.79 -29.90 44.79
C GLU A 162 17.86 -30.69 45.55
N PRO A 163 18.15 -30.32 46.82
CA PRO A 163 19.09 -31.06 47.64
C PRO A 163 18.68 -32.52 47.81
N VAL A 164 19.61 -33.43 47.65
CA VAL A 164 19.37 -34.88 47.81
C VAL A 164 18.77 -35.20 49.17
N GLY A 165 17.65 -35.95 49.17
CA GLY A 165 16.94 -36.33 50.40
C GLY A 165 16.00 -35.23 50.94
N SER A 166 15.89 -34.07 50.28
CA SER A 166 14.92 -33.05 50.69
C SER A 166 13.48 -33.49 50.42
N LEU A 167 12.51 -32.87 51.11
CA LEU A 167 11.09 -33.06 50.84
C LEU A 167 10.74 -32.72 49.38
N SER A 168 11.30 -31.63 48.88
CA SER A 168 11.09 -31.17 47.50
C SER A 168 11.61 -32.17 46.47
N ALA A 169 12.83 -32.76 46.70
CA ALA A 169 13.36 -33.79 45.82
C ALA A 169 12.45 -35.04 45.79
N THR A 170 11.97 -35.49 46.98
CA THR A 170 11.08 -36.64 47.07
C THR A 170 9.74 -36.39 46.34
N LYS A 171 9.16 -35.21 46.51
CA LYS A 171 7.94 -34.81 45.85
C LYS A 171 8.09 -34.69 44.35
N LEU A 172 9.17 -34.10 43.83
CA LEU A 172 9.49 -34.05 42.43
C LEU A 172 9.56 -35.44 41.79
N GLN A 173 10.27 -36.37 42.46
CA GLN A 173 10.38 -37.75 41.98
C GLN A 173 9.03 -38.47 41.97
N THR A 174 8.20 -38.20 43.00
CA THR A 174 6.85 -38.73 43.06
C THR A 174 5.99 -38.19 41.93
N LEU A 175 6.05 -36.86 41.63
CA LEU A 175 5.34 -36.22 40.54
C LEU A 175 5.76 -36.80 39.19
N LYS A 176 7.08 -36.91 38.92
CA LYS A 176 7.62 -37.53 37.69
C LYS A 176 7.12 -38.97 37.52
N SER A 177 7.11 -39.75 38.58
CA SER A 177 6.63 -41.14 38.59
C SER A 177 5.12 -41.20 38.28
N ARG A 178 4.30 -40.31 38.85
CA ARG A 178 2.86 -40.19 38.55
C ARG A 178 2.63 -39.85 37.09
N ILE A 179 3.40 -38.96 36.51
CA ILE A 179 3.30 -38.57 35.11
C ILE A 179 3.68 -39.75 34.20
N CYS A 180 4.80 -40.41 34.44
CA CYS A 180 5.27 -41.55 33.66
C CYS A 180 4.29 -42.73 33.71
N ALA A 181 3.51 -42.87 34.77
CA ALA A 181 2.47 -43.89 34.89
C ALA A 181 1.25 -43.63 33.97
N GLN A 182 1.06 -42.41 33.46
CA GLN A 182 -0.08 -42.01 32.58
C GLN A 182 0.21 -42.35 31.12
N LYS A 183 -0.10 -43.59 30.69
CA LYS A 183 0.19 -44.09 29.33
C LYS A 183 -0.58 -43.39 28.22
N GLN A 184 -1.59 -42.62 28.54
CA GLN A 184 -2.43 -41.88 27.56
C GLN A 184 -1.77 -40.60 27.08
N TYR A 185 -0.78 -40.06 27.76
CA TYR A 185 -0.11 -38.83 27.45
C TYR A 185 1.27 -39.05 26.88
N HIS A 186 1.75 -38.12 26.04
CA HIS A 186 3.11 -38.12 25.55
C HIS A 186 4.06 -37.69 26.66
N VAL A 187 5.04 -38.55 26.97
CA VAL A 187 6.12 -38.26 27.91
C VAL A 187 7.44 -38.49 27.20
N ALA A 188 8.31 -37.51 27.16
CA ALA A 188 9.60 -37.59 26.52
C ALA A 188 10.71 -37.04 27.44
N GLU A 189 11.89 -37.67 27.41
CA GLU A 189 13.11 -37.16 28.03
C GLU A 189 13.92 -36.39 26.98
N TYR A 190 14.63 -35.34 27.41
CA TYR A 190 15.49 -34.54 26.54
C TYR A 190 16.83 -34.20 27.17
N HIS A 191 17.89 -34.04 26.34
CA HIS A 191 19.25 -33.81 26.75
C HIS A 191 19.79 -32.43 26.33
N SER A 192 19.09 -31.72 25.43
CA SER A 192 19.43 -30.35 25.05
C SER A 192 18.19 -29.51 24.81
N VAL A 193 18.36 -28.20 24.82
CA VAL A 193 17.30 -27.24 24.60
C VAL A 193 16.75 -27.34 23.16
N GLU A 194 17.64 -27.62 22.20
CA GLU A 194 17.30 -27.79 20.80
C GLU A 194 16.48 -29.07 20.57
N GLU A 195 16.87 -30.18 21.23
CA GLU A 195 16.12 -31.42 21.18
C GLU A 195 14.72 -31.26 21.75
N LEU A 196 14.61 -30.60 22.92
CA LEU A 196 13.31 -30.25 23.50
C LEU A 196 12.44 -29.46 22.50
N GLY A 197 13.03 -28.45 21.86
CA GLY A 197 12.34 -27.63 20.89
C GLY A 197 11.69 -28.44 19.76
N GLU A 198 12.47 -29.34 19.16
CA GLU A 198 11.98 -30.18 18.07
C GLU A 198 10.94 -31.22 18.54
N LEU A 199 11.09 -31.77 19.74
CA LEU A 199 10.09 -32.67 20.32
C LEU A 199 8.76 -31.95 20.54
N ILE A 200 8.80 -30.74 21.12
CA ILE A 200 7.61 -29.91 21.33
C ILE A 200 6.95 -29.51 20.00
N TYR A 201 7.76 -29.06 19.04
CA TYR A 201 7.24 -28.67 17.73
C TYR A 201 6.41 -29.79 17.09
N ARG A 202 7.00 -31.01 16.99
CA ARG A 202 6.32 -32.16 16.39
C ARG A 202 5.06 -32.55 17.14
N GLN A 203 5.12 -32.56 18.46
CA GLN A 203 3.99 -32.97 19.28
C GLN A 203 2.84 -31.94 19.22
N VAL A 204 3.15 -30.65 19.27
CA VAL A 204 2.13 -29.58 19.21
C VAL A 204 1.46 -29.58 17.82
N ILE A 205 2.23 -29.76 16.74
CA ILE A 205 1.64 -29.90 15.40
C ILE A 205 0.70 -31.11 15.35
N ALA A 206 1.12 -32.27 15.87
CA ALA A 206 0.27 -33.46 15.90
C ALA A 206 -1.03 -33.26 16.71
N MET A 207 -0.96 -32.55 17.84
CA MET A 207 -2.15 -32.17 18.64
C MET A 207 -3.08 -31.25 17.84
N ILE A 208 -2.53 -30.28 17.11
CA ILE A 208 -3.30 -29.34 16.28
C ILE A 208 -3.96 -30.07 15.11
N GLU A 209 -3.26 -30.97 14.44
CA GLU A 209 -3.79 -31.77 13.33
C GLU A 209 -4.86 -32.77 13.78
N GLN A 210 -4.79 -33.25 15.01
CA GLN A 210 -5.83 -34.11 15.58
C GLN A 210 -7.12 -33.34 15.80
N GLU A 211 -7.06 -32.10 16.28
CA GLU A 211 -8.25 -31.26 16.53
C GLU A 211 -8.75 -30.61 15.24
N TYR A 212 -7.82 -30.16 14.41
CA TYR A 212 -8.04 -29.51 13.13
C TYR A 212 -7.33 -30.30 12.01
N PRO A 213 -7.87 -31.45 11.60
CA PRO A 213 -7.25 -32.29 10.56
C PRO A 213 -7.19 -31.51 9.23
N PRO A 214 -6.13 -31.74 8.40
CA PRO A 214 -6.07 -31.21 7.05
C PRO A 214 -7.30 -31.64 6.24
N ILE A 215 -7.98 -30.68 5.62
CA ILE A 215 -9.17 -30.94 4.81
C ILE A 215 -8.74 -31.05 3.35
N PRO A 216 -9.21 -32.06 2.57
CA PRO A 216 -9.06 -32.05 1.13
C PRO A 216 -9.64 -30.73 0.58
N ASP A 217 -8.93 -30.05 -0.30
CA ASP A 217 -9.28 -28.73 -0.82
C ASP A 217 -9.24 -27.57 0.22
N GLU A 218 -8.48 -27.71 1.31
CA GLU A 218 -8.32 -26.67 2.34
C GLU A 218 -7.92 -25.34 1.72
N GLU A 219 -7.09 -25.34 0.71
CA GLU A 219 -6.65 -24.12 0.00
C GLU A 219 -7.83 -23.41 -0.68
N VAL A 220 -8.77 -24.15 -1.25
CA VAL A 220 -9.99 -23.57 -1.87
C VAL A 220 -10.90 -22.98 -0.79
N GLU A 221 -11.05 -23.66 0.35
CA GLU A 221 -11.83 -23.13 1.48
C GLU A 221 -11.17 -21.90 2.11
N ILE A 222 -9.85 -21.90 2.26
CA ILE A 222 -9.09 -20.74 2.74
C ILE A 222 -9.27 -19.56 1.79
N ARG A 223 -9.19 -19.77 0.47
CA ARG A 223 -9.43 -18.72 -0.52
C ARG A 223 -10.85 -18.16 -0.40
N ARG A 224 -11.84 -19.01 -0.23
CA ARG A 224 -13.24 -18.61 -0.09
C ARG A 224 -13.49 -17.80 1.18
N ASN A 225 -12.86 -18.17 2.28
CA ASN A 225 -13.08 -17.56 3.60
C ASN A 225 -12.09 -16.43 3.94
N ARG A 226 -11.13 -16.10 3.05
CA ARG A 226 -10.04 -15.16 3.37
C ARG A 226 -10.51 -13.74 3.72
N HIS A 227 -11.57 -13.25 3.05
CA HIS A 227 -12.14 -11.94 3.36
C HIS A 227 -12.80 -11.93 4.74
N ALA A 228 -13.60 -12.95 5.06
CA ALA A 228 -14.23 -13.10 6.38
C ALA A 228 -13.19 -13.24 7.50
N TYR A 229 -12.11 -13.98 7.27
CA TYR A 229 -11.00 -14.10 8.20
C TYR A 229 -10.33 -12.74 8.47
N ASN A 230 -10.03 -11.98 7.42
CA ASN A 230 -9.42 -10.66 7.58
C ASN A 230 -10.32 -9.68 8.30
N LEU A 231 -11.62 -9.66 7.98
CA LEU A 231 -12.60 -8.87 8.72
C LEU A 231 -12.59 -9.21 10.21
N ALA A 232 -12.61 -10.51 10.52
CA ALA A 232 -12.59 -11.00 11.89
C ALA A 232 -11.32 -10.57 12.63
N MET A 233 -10.13 -10.74 12.00
CA MET A 233 -8.85 -10.32 12.58
C MET A 233 -8.77 -8.80 12.81
N ARG A 234 -9.30 -7.99 11.91
CA ARG A 234 -9.31 -6.53 12.04
C ARG A 234 -10.33 -6.01 13.04
N SER A 235 -11.42 -6.75 13.25
CA SER A 235 -12.46 -6.40 14.22
C SER A 235 -12.15 -6.88 15.64
N GLU A 236 -11.18 -7.75 15.85
CA GLU A 236 -10.82 -8.25 17.16
C GLU A 236 -10.00 -7.23 17.96
N GLY A 237 -10.49 -6.86 19.13
CA GLY A 237 -9.85 -5.84 19.98
C GLY A 237 -9.96 -4.41 19.44
N MET A 238 -10.93 -4.16 18.56
CA MET A 238 -11.17 -2.81 18.04
C MET A 238 -11.60 -1.84 19.15
N LEU A 239 -10.93 -0.68 19.12
CA LEU A 239 -11.42 0.50 19.83
C LEU A 239 -12.38 1.22 18.89
N ILE A 240 -13.68 0.99 19.08
CA ILE A 240 -14.70 1.73 18.34
C ILE A 240 -14.66 3.17 18.84
N GLY A 241 -14.32 4.12 17.97
CA GLY A 241 -14.38 5.54 18.26
C GLY A 241 -15.81 5.96 18.61
N GLY A 242 -16.00 6.70 19.71
CA GLY A 242 -17.32 7.21 20.07
C GLY A 242 -17.84 8.14 18.97
N GLY A 243 -19.05 7.83 18.45
CA GLY A 243 -19.70 8.66 17.43
C GLY A 243 -19.76 8.09 16.02
N LEU A 244 -19.18 6.89 15.77
CA LEU A 244 -19.30 6.21 14.47
C LEU A 244 -20.77 6.01 14.08
N ASP A 245 -21.61 5.57 15.02
CA ASP A 245 -23.05 5.38 14.80
C ASP A 245 -23.73 6.65 14.23
N ARG A 246 -23.36 7.81 14.79
CA ARG A 246 -23.91 9.09 14.37
C ARG A 246 -23.46 9.45 12.93
N LEU A 247 -22.19 9.23 12.62
CA LEU A 247 -21.65 9.51 11.29
C LEU A 247 -22.28 8.62 10.24
N LEU A 248 -22.47 7.33 10.54
CA LEU A 248 -23.08 6.38 9.62
C LEU A 248 -24.57 6.66 9.40
N GLU A 249 -25.32 6.98 10.45
CA GLU A 249 -26.73 7.40 10.31
C GLU A 249 -26.88 8.74 9.57
N GLU A 250 -25.90 9.65 9.68
CA GLU A 250 -25.85 10.87 8.88
C GLU A 250 -25.61 10.54 7.40
N TRP A 251 -24.59 9.72 7.09
CA TRP A 251 -24.32 9.28 5.72
C TRP A 251 -25.52 8.59 5.08
N LEU A 252 -26.24 7.73 5.82
CA LEU A 252 -27.42 7.04 5.31
C LEU A 252 -28.57 7.96 4.89
N LYS A 253 -28.61 9.20 5.40
CA LYS A 253 -29.60 10.23 5.05
C LYS A 253 -29.21 11.07 3.85
N ARG A 254 -27.94 11.01 3.44
CA ARG A 254 -27.38 11.79 2.34
C ARG A 254 -27.56 11.08 1.01
N SER A 255 -27.40 11.87 -0.08
CA SER A 255 -27.41 11.37 -1.46
C SER A 255 -26.14 10.61 -1.81
N GLU A 256 -25.01 10.94 -1.17
CA GLU A 256 -23.70 10.33 -1.44
C GLU A 256 -23.73 8.85 -1.14
N ARG A 257 -23.40 8.05 -2.16
CA ARG A 257 -23.49 6.60 -2.10
C ARG A 257 -22.22 5.94 -1.52
N ILE A 258 -21.13 6.67 -1.43
CA ILE A 258 -19.83 6.16 -1.02
C ILE A 258 -19.43 6.76 0.33
N TYR A 259 -19.12 5.90 1.31
CA TYR A 259 -18.46 6.28 2.56
C TYR A 259 -16.98 5.99 2.44
N CYS A 260 -16.15 7.03 2.43
CA CYS A 260 -14.75 6.96 2.11
C CYS A 260 -13.90 7.18 3.38
N ILE A 261 -13.15 6.18 3.80
CA ILE A 261 -12.23 6.23 4.93
C ILE A 261 -10.80 6.26 4.40
N TYR A 262 -10.09 7.35 4.63
CA TYR A 262 -8.75 7.49 4.10
C TYR A 262 -7.82 8.23 5.07
N GLY A 263 -6.51 7.96 4.95
CA GLY A 263 -5.50 8.55 5.83
C GLY A 263 -4.09 8.09 5.48
N PRO A 264 -3.09 8.52 6.24
CA PRO A 264 -1.72 8.02 6.11
C PRO A 264 -1.64 6.51 6.36
N SER A 265 -0.62 5.86 5.80
CA SER A 265 -0.40 4.44 6.02
C SER A 265 -0.22 4.12 7.51
N GLY A 266 -0.89 3.06 7.98
CA GLY A 266 -0.76 2.58 9.36
C GLY A 266 -1.62 3.31 10.39
N VAL A 267 -2.45 4.28 9.99
CA VAL A 267 -3.34 5.04 10.91
C VAL A 267 -4.56 4.23 11.36
N GLY A 268 -4.92 3.15 10.63
CA GLY A 268 -6.02 2.24 11.02
C GLY A 268 -7.26 2.30 10.13
N THR A 269 -7.18 2.79 8.90
CA THR A 269 -8.31 2.91 7.95
C THR A 269 -9.06 1.59 7.75
N SER A 270 -8.35 0.47 7.63
CA SER A 270 -8.96 -0.87 7.50
C SER A 270 -9.66 -1.34 8.77
N THR A 271 -9.15 -0.95 9.96
CA THR A 271 -9.80 -1.24 11.25
C THR A 271 -11.09 -0.43 11.38
N GLU A 272 -11.08 0.84 10.97
CA GLU A 272 -12.28 1.67 10.97
C GLU A 272 -13.34 1.13 9.99
N LEU A 273 -12.92 0.68 8.79
CA LEU A 273 -13.84 0.01 7.86
C LEU A 273 -14.43 -1.28 8.46
N ALA A 274 -13.63 -2.06 9.18
CA ALA A 274 -14.12 -3.24 9.88
C ALA A 274 -15.17 -2.88 10.94
N ALA A 275 -15.02 -1.76 11.66
CA ALA A 275 -16.02 -1.23 12.58
C ALA A 275 -17.32 -0.85 11.86
N VAL A 276 -17.23 -0.18 10.72
CA VAL A 276 -18.38 0.13 9.85
C VAL A 276 -19.13 -1.14 9.45
N VAL A 277 -18.41 -2.16 9.01
CA VAL A 277 -18.99 -3.45 8.62
C VAL A 277 -19.71 -4.10 9.80
N ARG A 278 -19.09 -4.15 10.98
CA ARG A 278 -19.69 -4.74 12.19
C ARG A 278 -20.93 -3.99 12.65
N TYR A 279 -20.94 -2.67 12.55
CA TYR A 279 -22.10 -1.85 12.82
C TYR A 279 -23.31 -2.28 11.96
N PHE A 280 -23.11 -2.41 10.64
CA PHE A 280 -24.18 -2.82 9.73
C PHE A 280 -24.56 -4.30 9.87
N GLN A 281 -23.62 -5.18 10.14
CA GLN A 281 -23.90 -6.61 10.41
C GLN A 281 -24.75 -6.78 11.67
N GLY A 282 -24.55 -5.97 12.70
CA GLY A 282 -25.40 -5.94 13.90
C GLY A 282 -26.86 -5.56 13.61
N GLN A 283 -27.12 -4.95 12.45
CA GLN A 283 -28.45 -4.52 12.02
C GLN A 283 -28.95 -5.32 10.79
N ASN A 284 -28.76 -6.63 10.78
CA ASN A 284 -29.03 -7.54 9.65
C ASN A 284 -30.48 -7.50 9.13
N ARG A 285 -31.44 -6.99 9.90
CA ARG A 285 -32.84 -6.77 9.47
C ARG A 285 -32.96 -5.58 8.49
N ARG A 286 -32.07 -4.58 8.60
CA ARG A 286 -32.06 -3.35 7.79
C ARG A 286 -31.07 -3.41 6.64
N PHE A 287 -29.99 -4.19 6.80
CA PHE A 287 -28.85 -4.19 5.87
C PHE A 287 -28.44 -5.61 5.47
N GLN A 288 -28.05 -5.75 4.20
CA GLN A 288 -27.17 -6.83 3.75
C GLN A 288 -25.76 -6.24 3.65
N THR A 289 -24.77 -6.84 4.31
CA THR A 289 -23.41 -6.26 4.38
C THR A 289 -22.41 -7.27 3.87
N LEU A 290 -21.60 -6.86 2.88
CA LEU A 290 -20.53 -7.65 2.29
C LEU A 290 -19.20 -6.96 2.53
N TYR A 291 -18.14 -7.74 2.73
CA TYR A 291 -16.79 -7.22 2.92
C TYR A 291 -15.81 -7.92 1.98
N PHE A 292 -15.06 -7.13 1.24
CA PHE A 292 -14.04 -7.60 0.31
C PHE A 292 -12.74 -6.83 0.57
N ASP A 293 -11.64 -7.56 0.67
CA ASP A 293 -10.30 -6.98 0.90
C ASP A 293 -9.40 -7.23 -0.32
N ILE A 294 -9.01 -6.16 -0.99
CA ILE A 294 -8.17 -6.21 -2.18
C ILE A 294 -6.75 -6.70 -1.85
N GLU A 295 -6.27 -6.42 -0.64
CA GLU A 295 -4.92 -6.82 -0.20
C GLU A 295 -4.70 -8.34 -0.26
N VAL A 296 -5.75 -9.14 -0.09
CA VAL A 296 -5.65 -10.61 -0.05
C VAL A 296 -5.89 -11.29 -1.39
N VAL A 297 -6.22 -10.53 -2.42
CA VAL A 297 -6.36 -11.07 -3.78
C VAL A 297 -4.99 -11.47 -4.31
N ASP A 298 -4.92 -12.58 -5.04
CA ASP A 298 -3.68 -13.01 -5.68
C ASP A 298 -3.23 -11.98 -6.73
N LEU A 299 -1.93 -11.66 -6.76
CA LEU A 299 -1.36 -10.74 -7.75
C LEU A 299 -1.56 -11.18 -9.21
N ALA A 300 -1.77 -12.48 -9.43
CA ALA A 300 -2.06 -13.03 -10.77
C ALA A 300 -3.51 -12.83 -11.21
N VAL A 301 -4.40 -12.42 -10.31
CA VAL A 301 -5.85 -12.28 -10.55
C VAL A 301 -6.21 -10.80 -10.57
N ASN A 302 -7.05 -10.40 -11.52
CA ASN A 302 -7.61 -9.05 -11.50
C ASN A 302 -8.54 -8.90 -10.30
N PRO A 303 -8.30 -7.96 -9.38
CA PRO A 303 -9.06 -7.83 -8.14
C PRO A 303 -10.54 -7.51 -8.38
N LEU A 304 -10.89 -6.82 -9.46
CA LEU A 304 -12.29 -6.55 -9.79
C LEU A 304 -13.01 -7.77 -10.33
N SER A 305 -12.36 -8.59 -11.15
CA SER A 305 -12.96 -9.84 -11.62
C SER A 305 -13.32 -10.72 -10.42
N GLU A 306 -12.42 -10.82 -9.44
CA GLU A 306 -12.69 -11.58 -8.23
C GLU A 306 -13.78 -10.93 -7.36
N LEU A 307 -13.78 -9.58 -7.23
CA LEU A 307 -14.85 -8.86 -6.53
C LEU A 307 -16.21 -9.12 -7.18
N PHE A 308 -16.31 -9.03 -8.50
CA PHE A 308 -17.59 -9.24 -9.20
C PHE A 308 -18.05 -10.70 -9.13
N GLU A 309 -17.16 -11.68 -9.25
CA GLU A 309 -17.48 -13.08 -8.98
C GLU A 309 -17.96 -13.29 -7.54
N PHE A 310 -17.31 -12.65 -6.57
CA PHE A 310 -17.73 -12.70 -5.17
C PHE A 310 -19.14 -12.11 -4.99
N LEU A 311 -19.44 -10.96 -5.59
CA LEU A 311 -20.75 -10.31 -5.50
C LEU A 311 -21.84 -11.15 -6.17
N ASP A 312 -21.55 -11.81 -7.30
CA ASP A 312 -22.46 -12.73 -7.99
C ASP A 312 -22.77 -13.97 -7.14
N HIS A 313 -21.77 -14.51 -6.43
CA HIS A 313 -21.94 -15.65 -5.54
C HIS A 313 -22.71 -15.32 -4.26
N GLU A 314 -22.60 -14.11 -3.74
CA GLU A 314 -23.25 -13.67 -2.50
C GLU A 314 -24.73 -13.31 -2.66
N TYR A 315 -25.27 -13.36 -3.84
CA TYR A 315 -26.67 -13.12 -4.17
C TYR A 315 -27.20 -11.82 -3.56
N LEU A 316 -26.94 -10.70 -4.23
CA LEU A 316 -27.46 -9.41 -3.81
C LEU A 316 -29.00 -9.42 -3.89
N ASP A 317 -29.66 -9.31 -2.74
CA ASP A 317 -31.13 -9.34 -2.67
C ASP A 317 -31.74 -7.97 -2.99
N TYR A 318 -31.89 -7.70 -4.27
CA TYR A 318 -32.54 -6.48 -4.77
C TYR A 318 -34.06 -6.45 -4.56
N SER A 319 -34.65 -7.59 -4.18
CA SER A 319 -36.10 -7.71 -4.00
C SER A 319 -36.58 -7.33 -2.59
N SER A 320 -35.65 -7.23 -1.62
CA SER A 320 -35.94 -6.84 -0.25
C SER A 320 -35.82 -5.33 -0.04
N ASP A 321 -36.51 -4.79 0.97
CA ASP A 321 -36.38 -3.39 1.41
C ASP A 321 -35.04 -3.10 2.11
N LYS A 322 -34.13 -4.07 2.17
CA LYS A 322 -32.84 -3.90 2.81
C LYS A 322 -31.90 -3.06 1.95
N LYS A 323 -31.17 -2.17 2.60
CA LYS A 323 -30.03 -1.52 1.95
C LYS A 323 -28.85 -2.49 1.88
N ILE A 324 -28.12 -2.45 0.78
CA ILE A 324 -26.95 -3.30 0.53
C ILE A 324 -25.71 -2.43 0.76
N ILE A 325 -24.85 -2.84 1.68
CA ILE A 325 -23.59 -2.17 2.00
C ILE A 325 -22.43 -3.07 1.53
N ILE A 326 -21.67 -2.59 0.55
CA ILE A 326 -20.50 -3.28 0.04
C ILE A 326 -19.27 -2.55 0.58
N ALA A 327 -18.51 -3.22 1.43
CA ALA A 327 -17.28 -2.68 1.99
C ALA A 327 -16.07 -3.20 1.19
N VAL A 328 -15.29 -2.30 0.60
CA VAL A 328 -14.08 -2.61 -0.17
C VAL A 328 -12.88 -2.04 0.58
N ASP A 329 -12.08 -2.93 1.13
CA ASP A 329 -10.88 -2.57 1.89
C ASP A 329 -9.66 -2.49 0.98
N ASN A 330 -8.74 -1.57 1.33
CA ASN A 330 -7.50 -1.36 0.59
C ASN A 330 -7.71 -0.98 -0.89
N ALA A 331 -8.73 -0.17 -1.18
CA ALA A 331 -9.05 0.30 -2.54
C ALA A 331 -7.89 1.06 -3.22
N HIS A 332 -6.86 1.46 -2.47
CA HIS A 332 -5.65 2.09 -2.99
C HIS A 332 -4.77 1.16 -3.84
N PHE A 333 -5.00 -0.15 -3.81
CA PHE A 333 -4.33 -1.12 -4.71
C PHE A 333 -4.98 -1.21 -6.09
N LEU A 334 -6.14 -0.60 -6.29
CA LEU A 334 -6.77 -0.57 -7.62
C LEU A 334 -6.01 0.35 -8.56
N SER A 335 -5.78 -0.12 -9.78
CA SER A 335 -5.31 0.69 -10.89
C SER A 335 -6.35 1.75 -11.28
N LEU A 336 -5.97 2.69 -12.15
CA LEU A 336 -6.87 3.72 -12.65
C LEU A 336 -8.10 3.10 -13.36
N ASP A 337 -7.87 2.12 -14.23
CA ASP A 337 -8.94 1.47 -15.00
C ASP A 337 -9.86 0.64 -14.10
N GLU A 338 -9.31 -0.10 -13.15
CA GLU A 338 -10.11 -0.83 -12.16
C GLU A 338 -10.91 0.13 -11.28
N SER A 339 -10.33 1.25 -10.87
CA SER A 339 -11.03 2.28 -10.10
C SER A 339 -12.26 2.81 -10.87
N ARG A 340 -12.10 3.10 -12.16
CA ARG A 340 -13.20 3.54 -13.03
C ARG A 340 -14.27 2.47 -13.21
N GLN A 341 -13.85 1.23 -13.45
CA GLN A 341 -14.78 0.11 -13.62
C GLN A 341 -15.63 -0.10 -12.36
N LEU A 342 -15.03 -0.06 -11.17
CA LEU A 342 -15.75 -0.20 -9.91
C LEU A 342 -16.77 0.92 -9.69
N LEU A 343 -16.38 2.17 -9.96
CA LEU A 343 -17.26 3.33 -9.83
C LEU A 343 -18.39 3.30 -10.86
N SER A 344 -18.09 2.96 -12.12
CA SER A 344 -19.09 2.79 -13.18
C SER A 344 -20.08 1.65 -12.86
N TRP A 345 -19.58 0.56 -12.30
CA TRP A 345 -20.44 -0.53 -11.83
C TRP A 345 -21.40 -0.04 -10.73
N LEU A 346 -20.91 0.73 -9.76
CA LEU A 346 -21.75 1.28 -8.69
C LEU A 346 -22.83 2.20 -9.24
N ASP A 347 -22.53 3.00 -10.27
CA ASP A 347 -23.49 3.91 -10.91
C ASP A 347 -24.67 3.16 -11.56
N GLN A 348 -24.41 1.96 -12.07
CA GLN A 348 -25.43 1.09 -12.67
C GLN A 348 -26.29 0.37 -11.62
N GLN A 349 -25.89 0.37 -10.34
CA GLN A 349 -26.63 -0.31 -9.28
C GLN A 349 -27.80 0.53 -8.78
N PRO A 350 -28.88 -0.12 -8.27
CA PRO A 350 -30.01 0.57 -7.66
C PRO A 350 -29.58 1.47 -6.47
N PRO A 351 -30.31 2.54 -6.15
CA PRO A 351 -29.94 3.49 -5.07
C PRO A 351 -29.82 2.88 -3.67
N GLN A 352 -30.37 1.68 -3.47
CA GLN A 352 -30.26 0.94 -2.21
C GLN A 352 -28.86 0.34 -1.99
N VAL A 353 -28.04 0.22 -3.06
CA VAL A 353 -26.65 -0.24 -2.97
C VAL A 353 -25.76 0.94 -2.62
N ARG A 354 -25.01 0.83 -1.54
CA ARG A 354 -24.03 1.80 -1.08
C ARG A 354 -22.69 1.12 -0.86
N MET A 355 -21.64 1.88 -0.97
CA MET A 355 -20.27 1.37 -0.84
C MET A 355 -19.53 2.07 0.30
N ALA A 356 -18.83 1.31 1.15
CA ALA A 356 -17.87 1.85 2.10
C ALA A 356 -16.46 1.43 1.64
N VAL A 357 -15.52 2.35 1.58
CA VAL A 357 -14.18 2.09 1.07
C VAL A 357 -13.10 2.57 2.03
N SER A 358 -11.99 1.84 2.10
CA SER A 358 -10.82 2.27 2.85
C SER A 358 -9.56 2.33 2.00
N GLY A 359 -8.61 3.17 2.41
CA GLY A 359 -7.29 3.15 1.79
C GLY A 359 -6.39 4.33 2.14
N ASN A 360 -5.31 4.44 1.37
CA ASN A 360 -4.27 5.43 1.53
C ASN A 360 -4.57 6.65 0.63
N THR A 361 -4.17 7.84 1.05
CA THR A 361 -4.40 9.12 0.36
C THR A 361 -3.81 9.20 -1.04
N ASN A 362 -2.74 8.51 -1.32
CA ASN A 362 -1.99 8.62 -2.57
C ASN A 362 -2.40 7.53 -3.56
N SER A 363 -3.68 7.44 -3.92
CA SER A 363 -4.14 6.45 -4.88
C SER A 363 -5.08 7.03 -5.93
N PHE A 364 -5.13 6.34 -7.07
CA PHE A 364 -6.04 6.69 -8.17
C PHE A 364 -7.50 6.67 -7.73
N PHE A 365 -7.88 5.68 -6.93
CA PHE A 365 -9.25 5.52 -6.47
C PHE A 365 -9.75 6.74 -5.72
N PHE A 366 -8.97 7.23 -4.73
CA PHE A 366 -9.35 8.40 -3.94
C PHE A 366 -9.30 9.69 -4.74
N SER A 367 -8.41 9.78 -5.71
CA SER A 367 -8.38 10.90 -6.67
C SER A 367 -9.66 10.95 -7.52
N GLN A 368 -10.13 9.80 -7.99
CA GLN A 368 -11.40 9.71 -8.73
C GLN A 368 -12.60 10.07 -7.85
N LEU A 369 -12.63 9.62 -6.60
CA LEU A 369 -13.70 9.99 -5.65
C LEU A 369 -13.71 11.49 -5.34
N ALA A 370 -12.57 12.10 -5.13
CA ALA A 370 -12.46 13.54 -4.92
C ALA A 370 -12.97 14.33 -6.13
N PHE A 371 -12.72 13.81 -7.34
CA PHE A 371 -13.24 14.39 -8.58
C PHE A 371 -14.76 14.32 -8.68
N ARG A 372 -15.34 13.15 -8.42
CA ARG A 372 -16.80 12.95 -8.53
C ARG A 372 -17.59 13.80 -7.53
N GLY A 373 -17.04 14.05 -6.34
CA GLY A 373 -17.69 14.83 -5.29
C GLY A 373 -18.94 14.17 -4.68
N ASP A 374 -19.21 12.89 -5.00
CA ASP A 374 -20.37 12.11 -4.53
C ASP A 374 -20.03 11.16 -3.37
N SER A 375 -18.97 11.44 -2.62
CA SER A 375 -18.50 10.66 -1.49
C SER A 375 -18.63 11.42 -0.17
N TYR A 376 -19.03 10.70 0.90
CA TYR A 376 -18.95 11.16 2.27
C TYR A 376 -17.57 10.79 2.82
N ASN A 377 -16.72 11.79 3.03
CA ASN A 377 -15.31 11.60 3.32
C ASN A 377 -15.03 11.64 4.82
N PHE A 378 -14.35 10.61 5.33
CA PHE A 378 -13.85 10.52 6.69
C PHE A 378 -12.32 10.47 6.66
N TRP A 379 -11.68 11.58 7.03
CA TRP A 379 -10.24 11.72 7.08
C TRP A 379 -9.70 11.31 8.44
N MET A 380 -8.77 10.34 8.46
CA MET A 380 -8.05 9.90 9.66
C MET A 380 -6.66 10.55 9.68
N GLU A 381 -6.54 11.72 10.30
CA GLU A 381 -5.26 12.46 10.36
C GLU A 381 -4.32 11.92 11.42
N HIS A 382 -4.86 11.56 12.55
CA HIS A 382 -4.09 11.15 13.72
C HIS A 382 -4.41 9.71 14.10
N GLY A 383 -3.40 9.04 14.64
CA GLY A 383 -3.58 7.74 15.26
C GLY A 383 -4.42 7.80 16.55
N LEU A 384 -4.30 6.78 17.37
CA LEU A 384 -5.02 6.66 18.65
C LEU A 384 -4.63 7.80 19.61
N SER A 385 -5.60 8.35 20.32
CA SER A 385 -5.36 9.21 21.47
C SER A 385 -4.59 8.46 22.57
N GLU A 386 -4.05 9.16 23.56
CA GLU A 386 -3.29 8.52 24.64
C GLU A 386 -4.13 7.50 25.39
N SER A 387 -5.38 7.84 25.74
CA SER A 387 -6.30 6.90 26.41
C SER A 387 -6.64 5.68 25.54
N GLN A 388 -6.82 5.87 24.25
CA GLN A 388 -7.04 4.77 23.31
C GLN A 388 -5.78 3.91 23.15
N ARG A 389 -4.58 4.51 23.08
CA ARG A 389 -3.32 3.75 23.06
C ARG A 389 -3.14 2.92 24.31
N GLN A 390 -3.43 3.49 25.48
CA GLN A 390 -3.37 2.75 26.74
C GLN A 390 -4.32 1.54 26.72
N THR A 391 -5.56 1.74 26.35
CA THR A 391 -6.55 0.66 26.23
C THR A 391 -6.10 -0.40 25.23
N TYR A 392 -5.58 0.03 24.07
CA TYR A 392 -5.08 -0.86 23.03
C TYR A 392 -3.89 -1.72 23.53
N ILE A 393 -2.89 -1.11 24.19
CA ILE A 393 -1.74 -1.83 24.74
C ILE A 393 -2.20 -2.91 25.73
N ILE A 394 -3.12 -2.55 26.64
CA ILE A 394 -3.63 -3.48 27.65
C ILE A 394 -4.39 -4.63 27.01
N GLN A 395 -5.30 -4.34 26.11
CA GLN A 395 -6.12 -5.36 25.44
C GLN A 395 -5.26 -6.27 24.54
N TYR A 396 -4.31 -5.66 23.81
CA TYR A 396 -3.41 -6.41 22.94
C TYR A 396 -2.52 -7.36 23.73
N ALA A 397 -1.91 -6.93 24.82
CA ALA A 397 -1.11 -7.78 25.69
C ALA A 397 -1.95 -8.89 26.35
N ALA A 398 -3.15 -8.57 26.83
CA ALA A 398 -4.06 -9.53 27.46
C ALA A 398 -4.46 -10.66 26.50
N ARG A 399 -4.59 -10.39 25.19
CA ARG A 399 -4.84 -11.43 24.16
C ARG A 399 -3.81 -12.57 24.20
N PHE A 400 -2.56 -12.22 24.54
CA PHE A 400 -1.44 -13.16 24.64
C PHE A 400 -1.15 -13.59 26.10
N GLY A 401 -2.10 -13.37 27.03
CA GLY A 401 -1.90 -13.65 28.45
C GLY A 401 -0.80 -12.81 29.13
N LYS A 402 -0.49 -11.64 28.55
CA LYS A 402 0.61 -10.78 29.01
C LYS A 402 0.07 -9.51 29.67
N ARG A 403 0.81 -8.96 30.65
CA ARG A 403 0.47 -7.70 31.31
C ARG A 403 1.73 -6.84 31.46
N PHE A 404 1.60 -5.56 31.25
CA PHE A 404 2.64 -4.58 31.53
C PHE A 404 2.43 -3.96 32.90
N THR A 405 3.50 -3.68 33.61
CA THR A 405 3.45 -2.88 34.85
C THR A 405 3.06 -1.44 34.55
N GLU A 406 2.64 -0.67 35.54
CA GLU A 406 2.33 0.76 35.35
C GLU A 406 3.53 1.55 34.81
N ALA A 407 4.75 1.24 35.28
CA ALA A 407 5.97 1.86 34.82
C ALA A 407 6.26 1.53 33.34
N GLN A 408 6.11 0.27 32.94
CA GLN A 408 6.26 -0.19 31.55
C GLN A 408 5.20 0.45 30.63
N LEU A 409 3.94 0.49 31.08
CA LEU A 409 2.85 1.09 30.35
C LEU A 409 3.09 2.60 30.13
N LYS A 410 3.51 3.30 31.19
CA LYS A 410 3.86 4.72 31.11
C LYS A 410 5.01 4.95 30.12
N GLN A 411 6.04 4.10 30.12
CA GLN A 411 7.15 4.19 29.19
C GLN A 411 6.67 3.94 27.74
N LEU A 412 5.82 2.97 27.48
CA LEU A 412 5.24 2.69 26.16
C LEU A 412 4.40 3.87 25.64
N LEU A 413 3.68 4.57 26.52
CA LEU A 413 2.87 5.73 26.16
C LEU A 413 3.68 6.98 25.81
N THR A 414 4.95 7.07 26.22
CA THR A 414 5.85 8.20 25.83
C THR A 414 6.14 8.22 24.33
N PHE A 415 6.09 7.06 23.66
CA PHE A 415 6.38 6.95 22.23
C PHE A 415 5.14 7.25 21.40
N GLN A 416 5.17 8.36 20.66
CA GLN A 416 4.09 8.73 19.75
C GLN A 416 4.32 8.08 18.38
N CYS A 417 3.40 7.21 17.97
CA CYS A 417 3.48 6.46 16.72
C CYS A 417 2.09 6.10 16.18
N THR A 418 2.05 5.65 14.95
CA THR A 418 0.81 5.10 14.36
C THR A 418 0.42 3.79 15.05
N PRO A 419 -0.87 3.41 15.04
CA PRO A 419 -1.33 2.13 15.59
C PRO A 419 -0.56 0.92 15.04
N GLN A 420 -0.16 0.97 13.78
CA GLN A 420 0.61 -0.10 13.16
C GLN A 420 2.02 -0.22 13.75
N VAL A 421 2.73 0.90 13.95
CA VAL A 421 4.06 0.90 14.58
C VAL A 421 3.94 0.42 16.02
N LEU A 422 2.91 0.85 16.75
CA LEU A 422 2.63 0.36 18.09
C LEU A 422 2.44 -1.17 18.11
N THR A 423 1.69 -1.71 17.17
CA THR A 423 1.50 -3.17 17.02
C THR A 423 2.81 -3.89 16.77
N ILE A 424 3.70 -3.34 15.97
CA ILE A 424 5.04 -3.91 15.71
C ILE A 424 5.87 -3.93 16.99
N ILE A 425 5.87 -2.83 17.75
CA ILE A 425 6.54 -2.76 19.07
C ILE A 425 5.98 -3.83 20.02
N LEU A 426 4.66 -3.91 20.13
CA LEU A 426 4.00 -4.89 21.00
C LEU A 426 4.34 -6.33 20.58
N ASN A 427 4.34 -6.62 19.27
CA ASN A 427 4.78 -7.94 18.76
C ASN A 427 6.23 -8.24 19.11
N ALA A 428 7.13 -7.28 18.94
CA ALA A 428 8.53 -7.45 19.30
C ALA A 428 8.71 -7.70 20.80
N LEU A 429 7.93 -7.03 21.65
CA LEU A 429 7.94 -7.23 23.09
C LEU A 429 7.32 -8.58 23.49
N ILE A 430 6.14 -8.94 22.95
CA ILE A 430 5.43 -10.18 23.26
C ILE A 430 6.27 -11.42 22.89
N ASN A 431 7.04 -11.34 21.81
CA ASN A 431 7.94 -12.42 21.39
C ASN A 431 9.35 -12.33 22.04
N PHE A 432 9.62 -11.29 22.83
CA PHE A 432 10.89 -11.14 23.54
C PHE A 432 10.97 -12.11 24.70
N GLY A 433 11.85 -13.10 24.58
CA GLY A 433 11.95 -14.23 25.52
C GLY A 433 12.67 -13.92 26.84
N ARG A 434 13.39 -12.78 26.96
CA ARG A 434 14.23 -12.45 28.11
C ARG A 434 13.51 -11.48 29.03
N MET A 435 12.78 -12.03 30.00
CA MET A 435 11.97 -11.21 30.92
C MET A 435 12.78 -10.24 31.76
N GLU A 436 13.96 -10.64 32.18
CA GLU A 436 14.86 -9.85 33.03
C GLU A 436 15.36 -8.58 32.32
N GLU A 437 15.37 -8.60 30.98
CA GLU A 437 15.79 -7.49 30.12
C GLU A 437 14.62 -6.69 29.56
N LEU A 438 13.36 -7.02 29.94
CA LEU A 438 12.16 -6.42 29.32
C LEU A 438 12.09 -4.90 29.50
N ASP A 439 12.39 -4.37 30.68
CA ASP A 439 12.38 -2.93 30.94
C ASP A 439 13.39 -2.20 30.08
N GLN A 440 14.59 -2.77 29.95
CA GLN A 440 15.61 -2.25 29.06
C GLN A 440 15.15 -2.31 27.61
N ARG A 441 14.53 -3.41 27.20
CA ARG A 441 14.00 -3.59 25.84
C ARG A 441 12.90 -2.59 25.51
N ILE A 442 11.95 -2.34 26.40
CA ILE A 442 10.92 -1.32 26.25
C ILE A 442 11.58 0.06 26.07
N LYS A 443 12.57 0.38 26.91
CA LYS A 443 13.31 1.63 26.83
C LYS A 443 14.04 1.76 25.48
N GLU A 444 14.71 0.73 24.99
CA GLU A 444 15.39 0.72 23.69
C GLU A 444 14.43 0.99 22.52
N LEU A 445 13.26 0.33 22.53
CA LEU A 445 12.27 0.48 21.48
C LEU A 445 11.50 1.82 21.52
N THR A 446 11.44 2.49 22.69
CA THR A 446 10.64 3.71 22.89
C THR A 446 11.46 4.99 23.06
N THR A 447 12.80 4.91 23.28
CA THR A 447 13.62 6.11 23.56
C THR A 447 14.02 6.87 22.28
N LYS A 448 14.03 6.21 21.13
CA LYS A 448 14.38 6.82 19.86
C LYS A 448 13.11 7.21 19.12
N TYR A 449 12.90 8.50 18.93
CA TYR A 449 11.69 9.12 18.40
C TYR A 449 11.41 8.88 16.90
N ASP A 450 12.15 7.99 16.25
CA ASP A 450 12.09 7.76 14.83
C ASP A 450 11.76 6.29 14.52
N SER A 451 10.67 6.07 13.79
CA SER A 451 10.26 4.72 13.30
C SER A 451 11.36 4.03 12.49
N HIS A 452 12.15 4.81 11.76
CA HIS A 452 13.30 4.32 11.00
C HIS A 452 14.34 3.61 11.90
N TRP A 453 14.65 4.16 13.07
CA TRP A 453 15.56 3.56 14.05
C TRP A 453 15.00 2.27 14.66
N LEU A 454 13.69 2.24 14.90
CA LEU A 454 13.01 1.04 15.36
C LEU A 454 13.20 -0.10 14.35
N PHE A 455 12.93 0.16 13.09
CA PHE A 455 13.04 -0.84 12.03
C PHE A 455 14.49 -1.27 11.78
N PHE A 456 15.42 -0.32 11.82
CA PHE A 456 16.84 -0.63 11.79
C PHE A 456 17.23 -1.60 12.93
N SER A 457 16.82 -1.34 14.17
CA SER A 457 17.11 -2.18 15.32
C SER A 457 16.54 -3.59 15.18
N LEU A 458 15.30 -3.74 14.69
CA LEU A 458 14.67 -5.04 14.50
C LEU A 458 15.37 -5.86 13.41
N ILE A 459 15.80 -5.25 12.31
CA ILE A 459 16.52 -5.94 11.25
C ILE A 459 17.92 -6.36 11.74
N ASP A 460 18.63 -5.48 12.42
CA ASP A 460 19.98 -5.72 12.97
C ASP A 460 19.96 -6.84 14.02
N GLU A 461 18.94 -6.87 14.85
CA GLU A 461 18.71 -7.96 15.81
C GLU A 461 18.51 -9.30 15.10
N GLY A 462 17.72 -9.32 14.04
CA GLY A 462 17.58 -10.52 13.19
C GLY A 462 18.90 -10.96 12.58
N LEU A 463 19.72 -10.05 12.08
CA LEU A 463 21.05 -10.37 11.56
C LEU A 463 21.94 -11.02 12.62
N LYS A 464 21.93 -10.50 13.85
CA LYS A 464 22.69 -11.07 14.98
C LYS A 464 22.17 -12.44 15.39
N LEU A 465 20.84 -12.60 15.48
CA LEU A 465 20.21 -13.87 15.81
C LEU A 465 20.56 -14.95 14.79
N PHE A 466 20.38 -14.65 13.50
CA PHE A 466 20.65 -15.62 12.42
C PHE A 466 22.15 -15.83 12.15
N HIS A 467 23.00 -14.91 12.61
CA HIS A 467 24.45 -15.13 12.57
C HIS A 467 24.88 -16.32 13.47
N GLN A 468 24.27 -16.46 14.64
CA GLN A 468 24.57 -17.54 15.59
C GLN A 468 24.27 -18.94 15.03
N ILE A 469 23.32 -19.03 14.09
CA ILE A 469 22.90 -20.32 13.50
C ILE A 469 23.26 -20.44 12.01
N GLY A 470 24.13 -19.55 11.49
CA GLY A 470 24.64 -19.62 10.12
C GLY A 470 23.66 -19.23 9.01
N LEU A 471 22.56 -18.55 9.31
CA LEU A 471 21.50 -18.17 8.37
C LEU A 471 21.50 -16.67 7.97
N THR A 472 22.53 -15.90 8.30
CA THR A 472 22.63 -14.46 8.02
C THR A 472 22.39 -14.11 6.56
N GLN A 473 22.97 -14.87 5.63
CA GLN A 473 22.81 -14.60 4.19
C GLN A 473 21.37 -14.83 3.72
N ALA A 474 20.75 -15.93 4.15
CA ALA A 474 19.37 -16.26 3.79
C ALA A 474 18.39 -15.20 4.34
N TYR A 475 18.58 -14.77 5.59
CA TYR A 475 17.81 -13.69 6.19
C TYR A 475 17.98 -12.36 5.46
N GLY A 476 19.23 -11.96 5.18
CA GLY A 476 19.50 -10.73 4.43
C GLY A 476 18.87 -10.71 3.03
N ARG A 477 18.96 -11.84 2.30
CA ARG A 477 18.31 -12.00 0.99
C ARG A 477 16.80 -11.92 1.08
N ALA A 478 16.19 -12.53 2.10
CA ALA A 478 14.74 -12.47 2.33
C ALA A 478 14.27 -11.02 2.58
N VAL A 479 14.93 -10.31 3.49
CA VAL A 479 14.59 -8.93 3.85
C VAL A 479 14.77 -8.00 2.65
N ILE A 480 15.88 -8.12 1.92
CA ILE A 480 16.11 -7.31 0.70
C ILE A 480 15.08 -7.65 -0.37
N GLY A 481 14.81 -8.93 -0.64
CA GLY A 481 13.83 -9.35 -1.64
C GLY A 481 12.43 -8.81 -1.37
N ILE A 482 11.98 -8.84 -0.11
CA ILE A 482 10.70 -8.27 0.32
C ILE A 482 10.70 -6.73 0.15
N SER A 483 11.83 -6.07 0.47
CA SER A 483 11.91 -4.60 0.37
C SER A 483 11.90 -4.08 -1.07
N LEU A 484 12.44 -4.87 -1.98
CA LEU A 484 12.45 -4.54 -3.42
C LEU A 484 11.04 -4.62 -4.04
N ALA A 485 10.15 -5.40 -3.44
CA ALA A 485 8.80 -5.62 -3.91
C ALA A 485 7.78 -4.84 -3.04
N LYS A 486 7.61 -3.56 -3.28
CA LYS A 486 6.72 -2.68 -2.47
C LYS A 486 5.28 -3.15 -2.47
N ASN A 487 4.79 -3.69 -3.57
CA ASN A 487 3.45 -4.27 -3.71
C ASN A 487 3.38 -5.75 -3.28
N GLY A 488 4.48 -6.29 -2.79
CA GLY A 488 4.61 -7.64 -2.27
C GLY A 488 5.19 -8.64 -3.26
N ILE A 489 5.79 -9.70 -2.71
CA ILE A 489 6.41 -10.80 -3.45
C ILE A 489 5.82 -12.14 -2.99
N PRO A 490 5.35 -12.99 -3.91
CA PRO A 490 4.93 -14.34 -3.58
C PRO A 490 6.07 -15.15 -2.93
N GLU A 491 5.72 -16.04 -2.00
CA GLU A 491 6.70 -16.85 -1.28
C GLU A 491 7.58 -17.68 -2.22
N GLN A 492 6.97 -18.34 -3.19
CA GLN A 492 7.70 -19.14 -4.18
C GLN A 492 8.66 -18.29 -5.00
N ASP A 493 8.25 -17.06 -5.40
CA ASP A 493 9.08 -16.15 -6.14
C ASP A 493 10.26 -15.66 -5.28
N LEU A 494 10.00 -15.33 -4.01
CA LEU A 494 11.03 -14.94 -3.06
C LEU A 494 12.09 -16.04 -2.88
N LEU A 495 11.66 -17.25 -2.60
CA LEU A 495 12.56 -18.37 -2.35
C LEU A 495 13.39 -18.71 -3.60
N SER A 496 12.73 -18.84 -4.75
CA SER A 496 13.39 -19.24 -6.00
C SER A 496 14.33 -18.15 -6.52
N ALA A 497 13.88 -16.89 -6.58
CA ALA A 497 14.67 -15.78 -7.07
C ALA A 497 15.84 -15.43 -6.13
N MET A 498 15.61 -15.44 -4.83
CA MET A 498 16.64 -15.11 -3.83
C MET A 498 17.55 -16.31 -3.48
N LYS A 499 17.26 -17.49 -4.03
CA LYS A 499 17.99 -18.75 -3.74
C LYS A 499 18.05 -19.05 -2.24
N ILE A 500 16.88 -19.04 -1.61
CA ILE A 500 16.70 -19.40 -0.21
C ILE A 500 16.10 -20.79 -0.16
N GLU A 501 16.78 -21.70 0.54
CA GLU A 501 16.28 -23.06 0.71
C GLU A 501 15.04 -23.09 1.60
N PRO A 502 14.02 -23.92 1.28
CA PRO A 502 12.81 -24.03 2.09
C PRO A 502 13.07 -24.32 3.56
N ALA A 503 14.10 -25.13 3.87
CA ALA A 503 14.50 -25.41 5.23
C ALA A 503 15.03 -24.17 5.97
N GLN A 504 15.80 -23.32 5.30
CA GLN A 504 16.27 -22.03 5.85
C GLN A 504 15.10 -21.08 6.06
N TRP A 505 14.20 -21.01 5.09
CA TRP A 505 13.03 -20.16 5.16
C TRP A 505 12.08 -20.52 6.31
N SER A 506 11.87 -21.81 6.56
CA SER A 506 11.01 -22.27 7.67
C SER A 506 11.45 -21.72 9.04
N VAL A 507 12.75 -21.46 9.21
CA VAL A 507 13.33 -20.87 10.42
C VAL A 507 13.25 -19.33 10.40
N ILE A 508 13.43 -18.71 9.23
CA ILE A 508 13.47 -17.25 9.06
C ILE A 508 12.07 -16.64 9.03
N LYS A 509 11.12 -17.29 8.35
CA LYS A 509 9.76 -16.80 8.10
C LYS A 509 9.03 -16.31 9.36
N PRO A 510 9.02 -17.06 10.47
CA PRO A 510 8.35 -16.63 11.69
C PRO A 510 8.88 -15.32 12.26
N TYR A 511 10.19 -15.10 12.14
CA TYR A 511 10.80 -13.84 12.59
C TYR A 511 10.42 -12.68 11.68
N VAL A 512 10.46 -12.87 10.37
CA VAL A 512 10.08 -11.85 9.39
C VAL A 512 8.61 -11.46 9.54
N LEU A 513 7.70 -12.40 9.81
CA LEU A 513 6.28 -12.17 10.02
C LEU A 513 5.94 -11.31 11.24
N GLN A 514 6.87 -11.08 12.16
CA GLN A 514 6.66 -10.17 13.31
C GLN A 514 6.53 -8.71 12.87
N PHE A 515 7.15 -8.33 11.75
CA PHE A 515 7.20 -6.96 11.25
C PHE A 515 6.87 -6.82 9.77
N CYS A 516 6.74 -7.90 9.04
CA CYS A 516 6.32 -7.94 7.66
C CYS A 516 4.86 -8.36 7.58
N LYS A 517 4.07 -7.70 6.76
CA LYS A 517 2.76 -8.23 6.40
C LYS A 517 2.96 -9.41 5.46
N GLY A 518 2.43 -10.55 5.83
CA GLY A 518 2.35 -11.74 5.00
C GLY A 518 0.92 -12.25 5.01
N ASN A 519 0.32 -12.33 3.84
CA ASN A 519 -0.88 -13.10 3.63
C ASN A 519 -0.54 -14.40 2.88
N SER A 520 -1.52 -15.24 2.62
CA SER A 520 -1.31 -16.51 1.90
C SER A 520 -0.72 -16.36 0.50
N SER A 521 -0.69 -15.16 -0.05
CA SER A 521 -0.26 -14.91 -1.43
C SER A 521 1.06 -14.15 -1.55
N ARG A 522 1.41 -13.24 -0.61
CA ARG A 522 2.58 -12.36 -0.75
C ARG A 522 3.11 -11.81 0.57
N PHE A 523 4.39 -11.41 0.58
CA PHE A 523 5.08 -10.72 1.67
C PHE A 523 5.42 -9.29 1.25
N PHE A 524 5.23 -8.32 2.13
CA PHE A 524 5.62 -6.94 1.90
C PHE A 524 5.78 -6.14 3.19
N PHE A 525 6.54 -5.05 3.12
CA PHE A 525 6.66 -4.07 4.19
C PHE A 525 5.64 -2.96 4.00
N SER A 526 4.83 -2.72 4.99
CA SER A 526 3.69 -1.80 4.90
C SER A 526 4.04 -0.31 5.04
N GLN A 527 5.31 0.04 5.30
CA GLN A 527 5.76 1.41 5.53
C GLN A 527 7.07 1.72 4.80
N ILE A 528 7.21 2.98 4.34
CA ILE A 528 8.39 3.48 3.64
C ILE A 528 9.64 3.41 4.52
N ASP A 529 9.50 3.59 5.84
CA ASP A 529 10.61 3.60 6.80
C ASP A 529 11.40 2.29 6.84
N TRP A 530 10.76 1.13 6.53
CA TRP A 530 11.46 -0.14 6.38
C TRP A 530 12.48 -0.09 5.25
N ASN A 531 12.11 0.47 4.10
CA ASN A 531 13.01 0.56 2.96
C ASN A 531 14.23 1.43 3.29
N GLN A 532 14.04 2.50 4.04
CA GLN A 532 15.15 3.36 4.46
C GLN A 532 16.06 2.65 5.48
N ALA A 533 15.50 1.90 6.43
CA ALA A 533 16.28 1.09 7.37
C ALA A 533 17.13 0.04 6.66
N ILE A 534 16.54 -0.65 5.67
CA ILE A 534 17.22 -1.66 4.85
C ILE A 534 18.34 -1.02 4.01
N LYS A 535 18.11 0.18 3.45
CA LYS A 535 19.14 0.95 2.71
C LYS A 535 20.35 1.30 3.58
N ASN A 536 20.14 1.53 4.86
CA ASN A 536 21.22 1.85 5.79
C ASN A 536 22.01 0.61 6.26
N ILE A 537 21.35 -0.56 6.33
CA ILE A 537 21.99 -1.81 6.76
C ILE A 537 22.74 -2.47 5.60
N PHE A 538 22.09 -2.54 4.44
CA PHE A 538 22.64 -3.20 3.27
C PHE A 538 23.12 -2.17 2.25
N ASN A 539 24.37 -2.30 1.82
CA ASN A 539 24.94 -1.38 0.82
C ASN A 539 24.24 -1.48 -0.54
N THR A 540 24.30 -0.40 -1.28
CA THR A 540 23.68 -0.28 -2.61
C THR A 540 24.12 -1.37 -3.60
N PRO A 541 25.41 -1.75 -3.70
CA PRO A 541 25.83 -2.83 -4.61
C PRO A 541 25.16 -4.17 -4.32
N THR A 542 25.05 -4.57 -3.04
CA THR A 542 24.41 -5.84 -2.66
C THR A 542 22.91 -5.84 -3.02
N ARG A 543 22.23 -4.74 -2.74
CA ARG A 543 20.80 -4.59 -3.05
C ARG A 543 20.56 -4.57 -4.56
N ALA A 544 21.41 -3.87 -5.30
CA ALA A 544 21.36 -3.82 -6.75
C ALA A 544 21.58 -5.20 -7.38
N GLN A 545 22.60 -5.94 -6.93
CA GLN A 545 22.86 -7.30 -7.41
C GLN A 545 21.65 -8.23 -7.19
N LEU A 546 21.02 -8.17 -6.03
CA LEU A 546 19.83 -8.97 -5.75
C LEU A 546 18.61 -8.48 -6.53
N GLY A 547 18.50 -7.18 -6.80
CA GLY A 547 17.47 -6.60 -7.67
C GLY A 547 17.61 -7.09 -9.11
N VAL A 548 18.83 -7.10 -9.67
CA VAL A 548 19.13 -7.71 -10.98
C VAL A 548 18.71 -9.17 -11.02
N GLN A 549 19.14 -9.93 -10.00
CA GLN A 549 18.83 -11.35 -9.90
C GLN A 549 17.32 -11.61 -9.90
N LEU A 550 16.55 -10.83 -9.14
CA LEU A 550 15.10 -10.93 -9.06
C LEU A 550 14.43 -10.57 -10.39
N THR A 551 14.89 -9.49 -11.03
CA THR A 551 14.38 -9.05 -12.33
C THR A 551 14.64 -10.08 -13.41
N ASP A 552 15.87 -10.61 -13.50
CA ASP A 552 16.22 -11.68 -14.45
C ASP A 552 15.37 -12.94 -14.26
N TRP A 553 15.08 -13.29 -13.01
CA TRP A 553 14.24 -14.43 -12.72
C TRP A 553 12.78 -14.21 -13.20
N TYR A 554 12.25 -12.99 -13.06
CA TYR A 554 10.94 -12.64 -13.59
C TYR A 554 10.90 -12.67 -15.11
N PHE A 555 11.95 -12.18 -15.78
CA PHE A 555 12.01 -12.15 -17.24
C PHE A 555 12.31 -13.51 -17.89
N ALA A 556 12.62 -14.52 -17.12
CA ALA A 556 12.87 -15.87 -17.65
C ALA A 556 11.61 -16.53 -18.22
N GLU A 557 10.41 -16.14 -17.77
CA GLU A 557 9.13 -16.71 -18.21
C GLU A 557 8.03 -15.64 -18.37
N GLU A 558 7.22 -15.77 -19.44
CA GLU A 558 6.15 -14.83 -19.76
C GLU A 558 5.11 -14.71 -18.64
N SER A 559 4.69 -15.83 -18.07
CA SER A 559 3.71 -15.86 -16.97
C SER A 559 4.18 -15.16 -15.70
N ARG A 560 5.49 -15.10 -15.48
CA ARG A 560 6.09 -14.46 -14.32
C ARG A 560 6.15 -12.94 -14.49
N TRP A 561 6.69 -12.42 -15.61
CA TRP A 561 6.90 -10.99 -15.75
C TRP A 561 5.58 -10.21 -15.79
N ARG A 562 4.53 -10.73 -16.44
CA ARG A 562 3.22 -10.07 -16.46
C ARG A 562 2.65 -9.88 -15.06
N ARG A 563 2.71 -10.92 -14.23
CA ARG A 563 2.29 -10.91 -12.83
C ARG A 563 3.15 -9.98 -11.97
N ALA A 564 4.44 -9.92 -12.24
CA ALA A 564 5.43 -9.22 -11.43
C ALA A 564 5.68 -7.78 -11.89
N LEU A 565 4.98 -7.28 -12.91
CA LEU A 565 5.24 -5.96 -13.47
C LEU A 565 5.29 -4.83 -12.41
N PRO A 566 4.40 -4.74 -11.42
CA PRO A 566 4.52 -3.75 -10.35
C PRO A 566 5.80 -3.93 -9.53
N THR A 567 6.17 -5.16 -9.22
CA THR A 567 7.42 -5.48 -8.50
C THR A 567 8.66 -5.12 -9.30
N ILE A 568 8.68 -5.39 -10.61
CA ILE A 568 9.79 -5.03 -11.50
C ILE A 568 9.97 -3.51 -11.50
N VAL A 569 8.88 -2.76 -11.59
CA VAL A 569 8.90 -1.29 -11.52
C VAL A 569 9.47 -0.80 -10.19
N ASP A 570 9.05 -1.39 -9.07
CA ASP A 570 9.56 -1.07 -7.74
C ASP A 570 11.07 -1.34 -7.62
N ILE A 571 11.53 -2.46 -8.18
CA ILE A 571 12.95 -2.80 -8.22
C ILE A 571 13.73 -1.73 -8.98
N TYR A 572 13.24 -1.29 -10.12
CA TYR A 572 13.90 -0.25 -10.89
C TYR A 572 14.04 1.06 -10.11
N PHE A 573 13.03 1.46 -9.38
CA PHE A 573 13.11 2.65 -8.53
C PHE A 573 14.06 2.51 -7.34
N ASP A 574 14.21 1.32 -6.79
CA ASP A 574 15.07 1.11 -5.64
C ASP A 574 16.58 1.06 -5.99
N ILE A 575 16.91 0.55 -7.15
CA ILE A 575 18.32 0.38 -7.60
C ILE A 575 18.83 1.50 -8.48
N TRP A 576 18.06 2.53 -8.68
CA TRP A 576 18.36 3.74 -9.45
C TRP A 576 19.73 4.38 -9.11
N HIS A 577 20.23 4.27 -7.88
CA HIS A 577 21.46 4.90 -7.40
C HIS A 577 22.75 4.16 -7.79
N LEU A 578 22.69 3.24 -8.76
CA LEU A 578 23.88 2.62 -9.30
C LEU A 578 24.75 3.67 -10.03
N PRO A 579 26.09 3.55 -9.96
CA PRO A 579 26.98 4.38 -10.77
C PRO A 579 26.60 4.28 -12.27
N GLU A 580 26.49 5.41 -12.94
CA GLU A 580 26.01 5.48 -14.34
C GLU A 580 26.79 4.61 -15.32
N ASP A 581 28.08 4.38 -15.05
CA ASP A 581 28.98 3.61 -15.90
C ASP A 581 29.05 2.13 -15.54
N SER A 582 28.29 1.67 -14.54
CA SER A 582 28.30 0.25 -14.19
C SER A 582 27.56 -0.57 -15.24
N TYR A 583 28.06 -1.79 -15.52
CA TYR A 583 27.39 -2.74 -16.44
C TYR A 583 25.92 -2.94 -16.08
N ASP A 584 25.63 -3.02 -14.78
CA ASP A 584 24.25 -3.18 -14.29
C ASP A 584 23.38 -1.96 -14.59
N ALA A 585 23.90 -0.73 -14.46
CA ALA A 585 23.15 0.49 -14.80
C ALA A 585 22.77 0.56 -16.29
N VAL A 586 23.70 0.23 -17.17
CA VAL A 586 23.48 0.19 -18.63
C VAL A 586 22.41 -0.86 -18.96
N ARG A 587 22.53 -2.05 -18.38
CA ARG A 587 21.56 -3.15 -18.57
C ARG A 587 20.17 -2.75 -18.12
N TYR A 588 20.03 -2.08 -16.96
CA TYR A 588 18.76 -1.58 -16.46
C TYR A 588 18.12 -0.56 -17.38
N LYS A 589 18.87 0.42 -17.86
CA LYS A 589 18.37 1.40 -18.82
C LYS A 589 17.82 0.72 -20.08
N GLN A 590 18.49 -0.32 -20.57
CA GLN A 590 18.02 -1.13 -21.70
C GLN A 590 16.72 -1.89 -21.38
N GLN A 591 16.63 -2.49 -20.20
CA GLN A 591 15.44 -3.21 -19.76
C GLN A 591 14.24 -2.26 -19.59
N ILE A 592 14.41 -1.10 -18.97
CA ILE A 592 13.37 -0.08 -18.85
C ILE A 592 12.93 0.41 -20.24
N GLY A 593 13.87 0.67 -21.14
CA GLY A 593 13.56 1.07 -22.51
C GLY A 593 12.71 0.05 -23.25
N SER A 594 13.04 -1.22 -23.08
CA SER A 594 12.26 -2.32 -23.68
C SER A 594 10.88 -2.45 -23.05
N LEU A 595 10.77 -2.26 -21.73
CA LEU A 595 9.51 -2.27 -21.00
C LEU A 595 8.57 -1.17 -21.52
N LEU A 596 9.07 0.06 -21.64
CA LEU A 596 8.28 1.20 -22.13
C LEU A 596 7.99 1.14 -23.64
N ARG A 597 8.73 0.36 -24.41
CA ARG A 597 8.43 0.09 -25.83
C ARG A 597 7.42 -1.03 -26.06
N ASN A 598 7.08 -1.76 -25.00
CA ASN A 598 6.09 -2.82 -25.09
C ASN A 598 4.68 -2.27 -24.88
N PRO A 599 3.80 -2.28 -25.91
CA PRO A 599 2.45 -1.72 -25.80
C PRO A 599 1.58 -2.38 -24.73
N ASP A 600 1.73 -3.69 -24.52
CA ASP A 600 0.96 -4.41 -23.50
C ASP A 600 1.39 -3.99 -22.07
N THR A 601 2.66 -3.66 -21.89
CA THR A 601 3.17 -3.08 -20.65
C THR A 601 2.59 -1.68 -20.40
N ILE A 602 2.61 -0.82 -21.42
CA ILE A 602 2.07 0.54 -21.32
C ILE A 602 0.57 0.53 -21.01
N LYS A 603 -0.16 -0.44 -21.56
CA LYS A 603 -1.58 -0.62 -21.23
C LYS A 603 -1.80 -0.97 -19.75
N ALA A 604 -0.87 -1.71 -19.13
CA ALA A 604 -0.96 -2.15 -17.74
C ALA A 604 -0.41 -1.15 -16.71
N LEU A 605 0.43 -0.19 -17.13
CA LEU A 605 1.03 0.80 -16.24
C LEU A 605 0.23 2.11 -16.21
N ASP A 606 0.26 2.78 -15.06
CA ASP A 606 -0.27 4.13 -14.93
C ASP A 606 0.70 5.20 -15.45
N ASN A 607 0.17 6.37 -15.77
CA ASN A 607 0.96 7.45 -16.35
C ASN A 607 2.09 7.96 -15.43
N ASN A 608 1.86 7.96 -14.11
CA ASN A 608 2.88 8.38 -13.16
C ASN A 608 4.07 7.41 -13.15
N THR A 609 3.79 6.11 -13.17
CA THR A 609 4.82 5.06 -13.29
C THR A 609 5.59 5.17 -14.61
N ILE A 610 4.88 5.35 -15.73
CA ILE A 610 5.50 5.55 -17.05
C ILE A 610 6.38 6.79 -17.03
N SER A 611 5.91 7.91 -16.50
CA SER A 611 6.65 9.16 -16.40
C SER A 611 7.94 9.01 -15.61
N ASN A 612 7.87 8.33 -14.47
CA ASN A 612 9.04 8.09 -13.63
C ASN A 612 10.07 7.17 -14.32
N LEU A 613 9.61 6.13 -15.00
CA LEU A 613 10.50 5.24 -15.74
C LEU A 613 11.12 5.92 -16.97
N TRP A 614 10.40 6.86 -17.59
CA TRP A 614 10.86 7.55 -18.79
C TRP A 614 12.13 8.36 -18.55
N GLU A 615 12.35 8.87 -17.38
CA GLU A 615 13.56 9.63 -17.04
C GLU A 615 14.87 8.85 -17.25
N PHE A 616 14.79 7.52 -17.32
CA PHE A 616 15.96 6.65 -17.54
C PHE A 616 16.22 6.32 -19.00
N VAL A 617 15.27 6.64 -19.89
CA VAL A 617 15.27 6.16 -21.26
C VAL A 617 15.21 7.32 -22.24
N TRP A 618 16.12 7.32 -23.20
CA TRP A 618 16.05 8.17 -24.37
C TRP A 618 15.59 7.32 -25.56
N PHE A 619 14.31 7.38 -25.92
CA PHE A 619 13.74 6.55 -26.98
C PHE A 619 14.45 6.73 -28.34
N ARG A 620 14.89 7.96 -28.61
CA ARG A 620 15.54 8.32 -29.89
C ARG A 620 16.94 7.75 -30.06
N GLU A 621 17.69 7.52 -28.99
CA GLU A 621 19.11 7.14 -29.02
C GLU A 621 19.36 5.66 -28.84
N GLN A 622 18.40 4.93 -28.34
CA GLN A 622 18.51 3.51 -28.19
C GLN A 622 18.16 2.84 -29.52
N PRO A 623 19.09 2.14 -30.17
CA PRO A 623 18.74 1.33 -31.34
C PRO A 623 17.65 0.36 -30.92
N MET A 624 16.63 0.18 -31.77
CA MET A 624 15.72 -0.96 -31.68
C MET A 624 16.62 -2.19 -31.89
N SER A 625 17.17 -2.73 -30.79
CA SER A 625 17.93 -3.97 -30.87
C SER A 625 16.95 -5.06 -31.26
N ASP A 626 17.30 -5.84 -32.29
CA ASP A 626 16.51 -6.99 -32.76
C ASP A 626 16.37 -8.10 -31.70
N GLU A 627 17.09 -8.00 -30.59
CA GLU A 627 16.93 -8.83 -29.39
C GLU A 627 16.35 -7.99 -28.24
N PRO A 628 15.01 -7.94 -28.09
CA PRO A 628 14.42 -7.37 -26.89
C PRO A 628 14.80 -8.26 -25.70
N PRO A 629 15.20 -7.69 -24.54
CA PRO A 629 15.20 -8.43 -23.29
C PRO A 629 13.80 -8.96 -22.94
N PHE A 630 12.78 -8.42 -23.55
CA PHE A 630 11.41 -8.92 -23.58
C PHE A 630 11.15 -9.76 -24.82
N ARG A 631 11.25 -11.06 -24.68
CA ARG A 631 10.76 -12.02 -25.69
C ARG A 631 9.24 -12.04 -25.80
N TYR A 632 8.55 -11.39 -24.88
CA TYR A 632 7.12 -11.53 -24.62
C TYR A 632 6.41 -10.21 -24.84
N GLY A 633 5.22 -10.28 -25.38
CA GLY A 633 4.39 -9.13 -25.74
C GLY A 633 4.34 -8.90 -27.24
N ARG A 634 3.27 -8.22 -27.67
CA ARG A 634 3.06 -7.92 -29.07
C ARG A 634 4.03 -6.83 -29.53
N ARG A 635 4.58 -6.98 -30.74
CA ARG A 635 5.38 -5.93 -31.35
C ARG A 635 4.46 -4.80 -31.82
N PHE A 636 4.98 -3.58 -31.88
CA PHE A 636 4.22 -2.42 -32.36
C PHE A 636 3.61 -2.62 -33.75
N GLU A 637 4.34 -3.30 -34.64
CA GLU A 637 3.91 -3.63 -36.00
C GLU A 637 2.76 -4.62 -36.06
N GLU A 638 2.59 -5.43 -35.02
CA GLU A 638 1.56 -6.47 -34.92
C GLU A 638 0.26 -5.94 -34.30
N LEU A 639 0.27 -4.72 -33.76
CA LEU A 639 -0.92 -4.13 -33.14
C LEU A 639 -1.97 -3.77 -34.19
N PRO A 640 -3.28 -3.92 -33.88
CA PRO A 640 -4.33 -3.21 -34.61
C PRO A 640 -4.05 -1.71 -34.64
N LEU A 641 -4.48 -1.05 -35.71
CA LEU A 641 -4.18 0.37 -35.91
C LEU A 641 -4.66 1.27 -34.76
N GLU A 642 -5.84 1.02 -34.24
CA GLU A 642 -6.43 1.74 -33.10
C GLU A 642 -5.58 1.57 -31.80
N GLU A 643 -5.08 0.36 -31.53
CA GLU A 643 -4.22 0.12 -30.36
C GLU A 643 -2.86 0.78 -30.54
N ALA A 644 -2.31 0.78 -31.76
CA ALA A 644 -1.05 1.45 -32.09
C ALA A 644 -1.18 2.97 -31.93
N GLU A 645 -2.30 3.55 -32.37
CA GLU A 645 -2.62 4.96 -32.18
C GLU A 645 -2.71 5.30 -30.70
N ALA A 646 -3.53 4.57 -29.95
CA ALA A 646 -3.70 4.79 -28.50
C ALA A 646 -2.37 4.72 -27.74
N TYR A 647 -1.51 3.77 -28.05
CA TYR A 647 -0.16 3.66 -27.51
C TYR A 647 0.70 4.89 -27.83
N CYS A 648 0.82 5.25 -29.11
CA CYS A 648 1.67 6.36 -29.55
C CYS A 648 1.19 7.71 -29.00
N VAL A 649 -0.12 7.96 -29.03
CA VAL A 649 -0.70 9.20 -28.52
C VAL A 649 -0.46 9.30 -27.00
N ARG A 650 -0.71 8.23 -26.25
CA ARG A 650 -0.48 8.22 -24.80
C ARG A 650 0.98 8.51 -24.45
N MET A 651 1.92 7.85 -25.14
CA MET A 651 3.34 8.08 -24.91
C MET A 651 3.76 9.50 -25.31
N ALA A 652 3.27 10.02 -26.43
CA ALA A 652 3.58 11.39 -26.85
C ALA A 652 3.04 12.44 -25.85
N GLU A 653 1.81 12.30 -25.34
CA GLU A 653 1.22 13.22 -24.37
C GLU A 653 1.99 13.19 -23.02
N ILE A 654 2.39 12.00 -22.55
CA ILE A 654 3.25 11.88 -21.36
C ILE A 654 4.61 12.57 -21.61
N GLY A 655 5.22 12.34 -22.79
CA GLY A 655 6.47 12.97 -23.17
C GLY A 655 6.40 14.50 -23.19
N LEU A 656 5.30 15.05 -23.72
CA LEU A 656 5.04 16.50 -23.68
C LEU A 656 4.89 17.01 -22.25
N GLY A 657 4.19 16.27 -21.39
CA GLY A 657 4.06 16.60 -19.98
C GLY A 657 5.39 16.63 -19.23
N LEU A 658 6.33 15.79 -19.62
CA LEU A 658 7.69 15.73 -19.09
C LEU A 658 8.66 16.71 -19.76
N ASN A 659 8.22 17.52 -20.71
CA ASN A 659 9.04 18.39 -21.57
C ASN A 659 10.06 17.63 -22.43
N MET A 660 9.73 16.38 -22.80
CA MET A 660 10.53 15.53 -23.70
C MET A 660 9.99 15.61 -25.15
N ALA A 661 9.99 16.81 -25.69
CA ALA A 661 9.34 17.17 -26.95
C ALA A 661 9.81 16.34 -28.17
N GLU A 662 11.10 16.05 -28.24
CA GLU A 662 11.68 15.27 -29.33
C GLU A 662 11.24 13.80 -29.34
N ASP A 663 11.13 13.21 -28.13
CA ASP A 663 10.61 11.84 -27.98
C ASP A 663 9.12 11.79 -28.28
N ALA A 664 8.35 12.78 -27.81
CA ALA A 664 6.93 12.91 -28.14
C ALA A 664 6.71 13.02 -29.66
N ALA A 665 7.51 13.86 -30.35
CA ALA A 665 7.48 13.98 -31.80
C ALA A 665 7.85 12.66 -32.51
N TRP A 666 8.76 11.86 -31.92
CA TRP A 666 9.08 10.54 -32.44
C TRP A 666 7.88 9.60 -32.41
N PHE A 667 7.11 9.55 -31.34
CA PHE A 667 5.90 8.74 -31.27
C PHE A 667 4.83 9.18 -32.26
N TYR A 668 4.60 10.49 -32.44
CA TYR A 668 3.68 10.99 -33.47
C TYR A 668 4.11 10.60 -34.89
N ARG A 669 5.40 10.66 -35.20
CA ARG A 669 5.93 10.20 -36.51
C ARG A 669 5.79 8.68 -36.69
N LEU A 670 5.95 7.92 -35.61
CA LEU A 670 5.80 6.47 -35.65
C LEU A 670 4.38 6.06 -36.05
N ILE A 671 3.35 6.68 -35.48
CA ILE A 671 1.97 6.38 -35.88
C ILE A 671 1.60 7.01 -37.23
N ALA A 672 2.11 8.19 -37.56
CA ALA A 672 1.93 8.79 -38.89
C ALA A 672 2.40 7.85 -40.00
N ALA A 673 3.54 7.20 -39.82
CA ALA A 673 4.09 6.24 -40.80
C ALA A 673 3.12 5.05 -41.01
N ARG A 674 2.39 4.58 -40.00
CA ARG A 674 1.38 3.52 -40.11
C ARG A 674 0.15 3.96 -40.90
N TYR A 675 -0.26 5.24 -40.75
CA TYR A 675 -1.40 5.79 -41.48
C TYR A 675 -1.11 6.15 -42.93
N ARG A 676 0.14 6.31 -43.33
CA ARG A 676 0.53 6.91 -44.65
C ARG A 676 -0.17 6.30 -45.85
N GLN A 677 -0.42 4.98 -45.87
CA GLN A 677 -1.08 4.28 -47.00
C GLN A 677 -2.56 4.00 -46.74
N ILE A 678 -3.01 4.12 -45.52
CA ILE A 678 -4.37 3.78 -45.07
C ILE A 678 -5.24 5.03 -45.05
N ASP A 679 -4.80 6.09 -44.38
CA ASP A 679 -5.46 7.39 -44.28
C ASP A 679 -4.42 8.51 -44.30
N PRO A 680 -4.16 9.10 -45.50
CA PRO A 680 -3.20 10.18 -45.65
C PRO A 680 -3.51 11.42 -44.84
N ILE A 681 -4.79 11.69 -44.55
CA ILE A 681 -5.20 12.83 -43.72
C ILE A 681 -4.74 12.61 -42.28
N GLN A 682 -5.06 11.46 -41.67
CA GLN A 682 -4.61 11.13 -40.34
C GLN A 682 -3.06 11.11 -40.23
N SER A 683 -2.37 10.58 -41.25
CA SER A 683 -0.91 10.65 -41.32
C SER A 683 -0.40 12.08 -41.27
N THR A 684 -1.00 12.98 -42.04
CA THR A 684 -0.65 14.41 -42.06
C THR A 684 -0.90 15.10 -40.72
N LEU A 685 -2.02 14.78 -40.07
CA LEU A 685 -2.38 15.34 -38.76
C LEU A 685 -1.35 14.90 -37.68
N PHE A 686 -0.94 13.65 -37.67
CA PHE A 686 0.09 13.17 -36.73
C PHE A 686 1.48 13.72 -37.03
N GLU A 687 1.87 13.87 -38.32
CA GLU A 687 3.12 14.54 -38.66
C GLU A 687 3.10 16.02 -38.23
N ALA A 688 2.02 16.72 -38.41
CA ALA A 688 1.86 18.11 -37.96
C ALA A 688 1.90 18.21 -36.43
N ARG A 689 1.26 17.28 -35.69
CA ARG A 689 1.39 17.21 -34.22
C ARG A 689 2.83 17.00 -33.78
N GLY A 690 3.58 16.14 -34.46
CA GLY A 690 4.99 15.91 -34.20
C GLY A 690 5.84 17.15 -34.42
N LEU A 691 5.58 17.94 -35.47
CA LEU A 691 6.25 19.22 -35.72
C LEU A 691 5.89 20.27 -34.64
N MET A 692 4.62 20.36 -34.24
CA MET A 692 4.19 21.28 -33.18
C MET A 692 4.80 20.90 -31.82
N ALA A 693 4.95 19.61 -31.53
CA ALA A 693 5.57 19.13 -30.29
C ALA A 693 6.99 19.69 -30.09
N VAL A 694 7.75 19.83 -31.17
CA VAL A 694 9.11 20.43 -31.18
C VAL A 694 9.11 21.91 -31.51
N GLY A 695 7.95 22.58 -31.50
CA GLY A 695 7.83 24.03 -31.72
C GLY A 695 8.05 24.51 -33.17
N ARG A 696 7.97 23.61 -34.16
CA ARG A 696 8.07 23.92 -35.60
C ARG A 696 6.68 24.13 -36.21
N VAL A 697 5.96 25.10 -35.69
CA VAL A 697 4.53 25.33 -36.01
C VAL A 697 4.35 25.80 -37.45
N GLU A 698 5.26 26.63 -37.96
CA GLU A 698 5.17 27.10 -39.36
C GLU A 698 5.29 25.94 -40.38
N GLU A 699 6.16 25.00 -40.11
CA GLU A 699 6.30 23.81 -40.99
C GLU A 699 5.05 22.94 -40.90
N ALA A 700 4.44 22.79 -39.69
CA ALA A 700 3.17 22.08 -39.52
C ALA A 700 2.04 22.76 -40.31
N PHE A 701 1.94 24.09 -40.25
CA PHE A 701 0.94 24.84 -40.99
C PHE A 701 1.16 24.73 -42.52
N ASN A 702 2.40 24.78 -42.99
CA ASN A 702 2.74 24.59 -44.42
C ASN A 702 2.33 23.18 -44.86
N LEU A 703 2.55 22.16 -44.04
CA LEU A 703 2.14 20.78 -44.32
C LEU A 703 0.58 20.68 -44.44
N LEU A 704 -0.15 21.28 -43.52
CA LEU A 704 -1.63 21.33 -43.55
C LEU A 704 -2.14 22.10 -44.78
N LYS A 705 -1.50 23.21 -45.17
CA LYS A 705 -1.83 23.98 -46.38
C LYS A 705 -1.61 23.18 -47.67
N GLN A 706 -0.50 22.44 -47.78
CA GLN A 706 -0.22 21.59 -48.92
C GLN A 706 -1.28 20.51 -49.16
N GLN A 707 -1.90 20.03 -48.06
CA GLN A 707 -2.94 19.00 -48.11
C GLN A 707 -4.38 19.63 -48.15
N GLN A 708 -4.50 20.95 -48.34
CA GLN A 708 -5.78 21.67 -48.35
C GLN A 708 -6.63 21.50 -47.06
N LEU A 709 -5.95 21.29 -45.89
CA LEU A 709 -6.61 21.11 -44.61
C LEU A 709 -6.69 22.40 -43.77
N PHE A 710 -5.98 23.45 -44.18
CA PHE A 710 -5.79 24.64 -43.35
C PHE A 710 -6.97 25.63 -43.45
N ASN A 711 -7.54 25.81 -44.65
CA ASN A 711 -8.54 26.85 -44.91
C ASN A 711 -9.93 26.46 -44.39
N LEU A 712 -10.60 27.35 -43.66
CA LEU A 712 -11.94 27.16 -43.14
C LEU A 712 -12.99 26.89 -44.23
N GLU A 713 -12.85 27.50 -45.40
CA GLU A 713 -13.78 27.34 -46.54
C GLU A 713 -13.78 25.92 -47.15
N GLU A 714 -12.69 25.18 -47.00
CA GLU A 714 -12.52 23.83 -47.57
C GLU A 714 -12.98 22.74 -46.59
N ARG A 715 -13.04 23.02 -45.29
CA ARG A 715 -13.36 22.06 -44.25
C ARG A 715 -14.77 21.44 -44.27
N PRO A 716 -15.82 22.17 -44.63
CA PRO A 716 -17.17 21.60 -44.68
C PRO A 716 -17.30 20.41 -45.65
N GLN A 717 -16.34 20.24 -46.56
CA GLN A 717 -16.29 19.10 -47.49
C GLN A 717 -15.64 17.84 -46.88
N MET A 718 -15.04 17.93 -45.70
CA MET A 718 -14.41 16.81 -45.00
C MET A 718 -15.42 16.07 -44.14
N GLU A 719 -15.08 14.84 -43.78
CA GLU A 719 -15.79 14.13 -42.70
C GLU A 719 -15.73 14.90 -41.38
N LEU A 720 -16.79 14.84 -40.57
CA LEU A 720 -16.94 15.60 -39.33
C LEU A 720 -15.74 15.36 -38.37
N SER A 721 -15.31 14.10 -38.20
CA SER A 721 -14.18 13.75 -37.36
C SER A 721 -12.84 14.37 -37.81
N ASN A 722 -12.66 14.56 -39.12
CA ASN A 722 -11.49 15.28 -39.63
C ASN A 722 -11.60 16.79 -39.42
N GLN A 723 -12.83 17.35 -39.54
CA GLN A 723 -13.07 18.79 -39.28
C GLN A 723 -12.69 19.13 -37.83
N THR A 724 -13.17 18.36 -36.85
CA THR A 724 -12.89 18.59 -35.42
C THR A 724 -11.39 18.47 -35.10
N LYS A 725 -10.72 17.43 -35.58
CA LYS A 725 -9.29 17.19 -35.36
C LYS A 725 -8.40 18.27 -36.02
N VAL A 726 -8.72 18.68 -37.23
CA VAL A 726 -7.99 19.76 -37.93
C VAL A 726 -8.16 21.09 -37.21
N THR A 727 -9.36 21.37 -36.76
CA THR A 727 -9.68 22.61 -36.04
C THR A 727 -8.92 22.71 -34.73
N GLU A 728 -8.91 21.62 -33.91
CA GLU A 728 -8.13 21.52 -32.70
C GLU A 728 -6.63 21.72 -32.96
N LEU A 729 -6.11 21.05 -33.98
CA LEU A 729 -4.70 21.11 -34.31
C LEU A 729 -4.24 22.52 -34.72
N ILE A 730 -5.04 23.22 -35.53
CA ILE A 730 -4.73 24.60 -35.92
C ILE A 730 -4.87 25.54 -34.72
N ALA A 731 -5.94 25.41 -33.91
CA ALA A 731 -6.09 26.17 -32.68
C ALA A 731 -4.87 26.01 -31.75
N ARG A 732 -4.38 24.80 -31.60
CA ARG A 732 -3.15 24.48 -30.83
C ARG A 732 -1.92 25.19 -31.41
N GLY A 733 -1.74 25.15 -32.71
CA GLY A 733 -0.63 25.85 -33.38
C GLY A 733 -0.69 27.35 -33.18
N CYS A 734 -1.88 27.96 -33.33
CA CYS A 734 -2.11 29.37 -33.05
C CYS A 734 -1.81 29.74 -31.59
N TYR A 735 -2.26 28.90 -30.61
CA TYR A 735 -1.93 29.08 -29.20
C TYR A 735 -0.42 29.09 -28.96
N LEU A 736 0.30 28.11 -29.53
CA LEU A 736 1.75 27.98 -29.34
C LEU A 736 2.51 29.21 -29.90
N ARG A 737 1.97 29.88 -30.93
CA ARG A 737 2.58 31.08 -31.53
C ARG A 737 2.12 32.39 -30.92
N GLY A 738 1.09 32.36 -30.04
CA GLY A 738 0.46 33.57 -29.51
C GLY A 738 -0.40 34.31 -30.50
N ASP A 739 -0.86 33.64 -31.54
CA ASP A 739 -1.80 34.18 -32.53
C ASP A 739 -3.24 33.98 -32.04
N TRP A 740 -3.61 34.85 -31.09
CA TRP A 740 -4.89 34.72 -30.37
C TRP A 740 -6.10 34.92 -31.26
N GLU A 741 -6.02 35.84 -32.23
CA GLU A 741 -7.12 36.15 -33.16
C GLU A 741 -7.45 34.92 -34.02
N ALA A 742 -6.43 34.33 -34.66
CA ALA A 742 -6.61 33.11 -35.42
C ALA A 742 -7.06 31.91 -34.55
N MET A 743 -6.61 31.84 -33.29
CA MET A 743 -7.08 30.82 -32.35
C MET A 743 -8.58 30.97 -32.07
N PHE A 744 -9.07 32.18 -31.83
CA PHE A 744 -10.49 32.44 -31.60
C PHE A 744 -11.37 32.13 -32.82
N GLU A 745 -10.88 32.36 -34.04
CA GLU A 745 -11.55 31.90 -35.24
C GLU A 745 -11.76 30.39 -35.28
N GLN A 746 -10.76 29.63 -34.86
CA GLN A 746 -10.87 28.17 -34.80
C GLN A 746 -11.87 27.72 -33.72
N MET A 747 -11.89 28.42 -32.61
CA MET A 747 -12.88 28.16 -31.55
C MET A 747 -14.29 28.41 -32.00
N ALA A 748 -14.55 29.56 -32.64
CA ALA A 748 -15.86 29.88 -33.18
C ALA A 748 -16.34 28.82 -34.20
N TYR A 749 -15.41 28.28 -35.01
CA TYR A 749 -15.76 27.19 -35.91
C TYR A 749 -16.05 25.86 -35.14
N MET A 750 -15.33 25.57 -34.08
CA MET A 750 -15.61 24.39 -33.24
C MET A 750 -16.96 24.49 -32.55
N GLU A 751 -17.30 25.67 -32.01
CA GLU A 751 -18.62 25.96 -31.42
C GLU A 751 -19.74 25.79 -32.46
N LEU A 752 -19.52 26.26 -33.69
CA LEU A 752 -20.49 26.06 -34.77
C LEU A 752 -20.69 24.57 -35.10
N LEU A 753 -19.63 23.76 -35.08
CA LEU A 753 -19.71 22.29 -35.26
C LEU A 753 -20.47 21.63 -34.12
N GLU A 754 -20.24 22.07 -32.88
CA GLU A 754 -20.95 21.56 -31.71
C GLU A 754 -22.46 21.91 -31.81
N GLU A 755 -22.81 23.14 -32.08
CA GLU A 755 -24.21 23.57 -32.24
C GLU A 755 -24.97 22.82 -33.34
N GLN A 756 -24.31 22.54 -34.45
CA GLN A 756 -24.95 21.90 -35.61
C GLN A 756 -24.92 20.38 -35.61
N CYS A 757 -23.92 19.76 -34.98
CA CYS A 757 -23.57 18.34 -35.15
C CYS A 757 -23.30 17.58 -33.87
N SER A 758 -23.56 18.13 -32.69
CA SER A 758 -23.18 17.51 -31.40
C SER A 758 -23.74 16.09 -31.21
N GLU A 759 -24.93 15.78 -31.74
CA GLU A 759 -25.53 14.46 -31.70
C GLU A 759 -24.75 13.40 -32.52
N LEU A 760 -23.92 13.84 -33.46
CA LEU A 760 -23.11 12.99 -34.35
C LEU A 760 -21.65 12.87 -33.85
N PHE A 761 -21.28 13.58 -32.78
CA PHE A 761 -19.92 13.56 -32.27
C PHE A 761 -19.57 12.20 -31.72
N THR A 762 -18.46 11.65 -32.21
CA THR A 762 -17.79 10.50 -31.60
C THR A 762 -17.04 10.93 -30.35
N ASP A 763 -16.56 9.97 -29.56
CA ASP A 763 -15.72 10.28 -28.40
C ASP A 763 -14.44 11.03 -28.80
N ALA A 764 -13.87 10.75 -29.98
CA ALA A 764 -12.70 11.48 -30.47
C ALA A 764 -13.03 12.94 -30.81
N ASP A 765 -14.23 13.22 -31.32
CA ASP A 765 -14.69 14.58 -31.61
C ASP A 765 -14.89 15.38 -30.33
N LYS A 766 -15.45 14.77 -29.30
CA LYS A 766 -15.56 15.36 -27.96
C LYS A 766 -14.20 15.67 -27.35
N VAL A 767 -13.21 14.81 -27.54
CA VAL A 767 -11.84 15.09 -27.11
C VAL A 767 -11.28 16.31 -27.83
N ALA A 768 -11.47 16.44 -29.14
CA ALA A 768 -11.02 17.60 -29.90
C ALA A 768 -11.74 18.90 -29.43
N LEU A 769 -13.05 18.84 -29.16
CA LEU A 769 -13.81 19.96 -28.59
C LEU A 769 -13.24 20.40 -27.24
N TYR A 770 -13.09 19.47 -26.28
CA TYR A 770 -12.55 19.80 -24.96
C TYR A 770 -11.08 20.24 -25.00
N ALA A 771 -10.29 19.69 -25.93
CA ALA A 771 -8.93 20.15 -26.15
C ALA A 771 -8.90 21.61 -26.63
N THR A 772 -9.77 21.97 -27.57
CA THR A 772 -9.92 23.37 -28.06
C THR A 772 -10.37 24.30 -26.95
N LEU A 773 -11.38 23.92 -26.17
CA LEU A 773 -11.85 24.69 -25.01
C LEU A 773 -10.72 24.87 -23.96
N SER A 774 -9.89 23.85 -23.75
CA SER A 774 -8.77 23.93 -22.79
C SER A 774 -7.68 24.93 -23.20
N LEU A 775 -7.45 25.10 -24.49
CA LEU A 775 -6.55 26.14 -25.01
C LEU A 775 -7.08 27.55 -24.71
N TYR A 776 -8.37 27.77 -24.91
CA TYR A 776 -9.02 29.03 -24.53
C TYR A 776 -8.94 29.27 -23.01
N CYS A 777 -9.29 28.28 -22.20
CA CYS A 777 -9.18 28.39 -20.77
C CYS A 777 -7.75 28.69 -20.34
N SER A 778 -6.73 28.05 -20.93
CA SER A 778 -5.33 28.35 -20.69
C SER A 778 -4.95 29.79 -21.08
N TYR A 779 -5.43 30.25 -22.20
CA TYR A 779 -5.24 31.66 -22.63
C TYR A 779 -5.85 32.62 -21.61
N VAL A 780 -7.14 32.48 -21.28
CA VAL A 780 -7.84 33.35 -20.34
C VAL A 780 -7.16 33.38 -18.97
N VAL A 781 -6.69 32.26 -18.48
CA VAL A 781 -6.04 32.11 -17.18
C VAL A 781 -4.66 32.80 -17.14
N ILE A 782 -3.88 32.68 -18.21
CA ILE A 782 -2.46 33.13 -18.23
C ILE A 782 -2.35 34.51 -18.85
N PHE A 783 -2.96 34.74 -20.01
CA PHE A 783 -2.79 35.92 -20.82
C PHE A 783 -4.02 36.85 -20.84
N GLY A 784 -5.21 36.32 -20.49
CA GLY A 784 -6.47 37.05 -20.58
C GLY A 784 -6.62 38.18 -19.58
N SER A 785 -7.49 39.12 -19.90
CA SER A 785 -7.90 40.23 -19.06
C SER A 785 -8.90 39.78 -17.99
N ASP A 786 -9.11 40.66 -16.98
CA ASP A 786 -10.16 40.45 -15.98
C ASP A 786 -11.58 40.42 -16.56
N GLU A 787 -11.81 41.08 -17.68
CA GLU A 787 -13.11 41.08 -18.37
C GLU A 787 -13.33 39.75 -19.10
N GLU A 788 -12.32 39.25 -19.81
CA GLU A 788 -12.39 37.96 -20.48
C GLU A 788 -12.57 36.80 -19.47
N LEU A 789 -11.93 36.87 -18.32
CA LEU A 789 -12.15 35.85 -17.27
C LEU A 789 -13.57 35.92 -16.68
N LYS A 790 -14.17 37.11 -16.59
CA LYS A 790 -15.57 37.27 -16.16
C LYS A 790 -16.58 36.82 -17.22
N SER A 791 -16.21 36.92 -18.48
CA SER A 791 -17.06 36.47 -19.59
C SER A 791 -16.95 34.97 -19.85
N LEU A 792 -15.98 34.29 -19.21
CA LEU A 792 -15.87 32.84 -19.27
C LEU A 792 -17.17 32.23 -18.73
N GLY A 793 -17.89 31.54 -19.59
CA GLY A 793 -19.12 30.81 -19.24
C GLY A 793 -18.86 29.72 -18.21
N GLU A 794 -19.94 29.15 -17.72
CA GLU A 794 -19.85 27.99 -16.84
C GLU A 794 -19.25 26.82 -17.61
N ILE A 795 -18.11 26.31 -17.12
CA ILE A 795 -17.48 25.12 -17.70
C ILE A 795 -18.27 23.90 -17.22
N PRO A 796 -18.67 22.97 -18.09
CA PRO A 796 -19.51 21.82 -17.75
C PRO A 796 -18.73 20.78 -16.91
N ILE A 797 -18.22 21.23 -15.77
CA ILE A 797 -17.40 20.43 -14.85
C ILE A 797 -18.17 19.23 -14.33
N GLU A 798 -19.46 19.37 -14.03
CA GLU A 798 -20.28 18.27 -13.54
C GLU A 798 -20.49 17.19 -14.62
N GLU A 799 -20.65 17.59 -15.87
CA GLU A 799 -20.72 16.65 -17.00
C GLU A 799 -19.38 15.92 -17.19
N ILE A 800 -18.25 16.63 -17.09
CA ILE A 800 -16.91 16.06 -17.14
C ILE A 800 -16.67 15.13 -15.96
N LYS A 801 -17.11 15.48 -14.74
CA LYS A 801 -17.01 14.67 -13.55
C LYS A 801 -17.82 13.38 -13.64
N HIS A 802 -19.04 13.43 -14.10
CA HIS A 802 -19.90 12.25 -14.19
C HIS A 802 -19.49 11.29 -15.31
N SER A 803 -18.74 11.77 -16.29
CA SER A 803 -18.18 10.97 -17.36
C SER A 803 -16.85 10.32 -16.94
N SER A 804 -16.90 9.36 -15.99
CA SER A 804 -15.69 8.63 -15.56
C SER A 804 -14.95 7.90 -16.69
N ASN A 805 -15.65 7.63 -17.79
CA ASN A 805 -15.12 7.05 -19.04
C ASN A 805 -14.86 8.08 -20.11
N HIS A 806 -14.83 9.38 -19.78
CA HIS A 806 -14.66 10.42 -20.79
C HIS A 806 -13.30 10.28 -21.47
N PRO A 807 -13.26 10.29 -22.83
CA PRO A 807 -12.01 10.10 -23.59
C PRO A 807 -10.92 11.11 -23.22
N ALA A 808 -11.31 12.35 -22.86
CA ALA A 808 -10.38 13.38 -22.40
C ALA A 808 -9.58 12.98 -21.15
N LEU A 809 -10.14 12.16 -20.25
CA LEU A 809 -9.44 11.62 -19.09
C LEU A 809 -8.39 10.57 -19.47
N GLN A 810 -8.60 9.88 -20.57
CA GLN A 810 -7.66 8.87 -21.05
C GLN A 810 -6.52 9.47 -21.88
N LEU A 811 -6.82 10.51 -22.67
CA LEU A 811 -5.93 11.07 -23.66
C LEU A 811 -5.23 12.36 -23.24
N GLY A 812 -5.76 13.08 -22.27
CA GLY A 812 -5.23 14.42 -21.95
C GLY A 812 -5.59 14.91 -20.57
N GLY A 813 -4.94 14.38 -19.54
CA GLY A 813 -5.05 14.93 -18.17
C GLY A 813 -4.78 16.45 -18.11
N TRP A 814 -4.00 17.01 -19.05
CA TRP A 814 -3.75 18.44 -19.17
C TRP A 814 -5.01 19.23 -19.58
N ILE A 815 -5.89 18.65 -20.39
CA ILE A 815 -7.17 19.26 -20.79
C ILE A 815 -8.01 19.51 -19.55
N ILE A 816 -8.20 18.49 -18.74
CA ILE A 816 -8.97 18.57 -17.51
C ILE A 816 -8.32 19.51 -16.49
N ALA A 817 -6.99 19.43 -16.36
CA ALA A 817 -6.28 20.34 -15.48
C ALA A 817 -6.48 21.82 -15.89
N ALA A 818 -6.44 22.13 -17.18
CA ALA A 818 -6.68 23.48 -17.68
C ALA A 818 -8.12 23.94 -17.45
N LEU A 819 -9.10 23.09 -17.74
CA LEU A 819 -10.52 23.39 -17.51
C LEU A 819 -10.81 23.61 -16.02
N MET A 820 -10.31 22.75 -15.14
CA MET A 820 -10.47 22.87 -13.70
C MET A 820 -9.80 24.12 -13.15
N GLN A 821 -8.65 24.51 -13.67
CA GLN A 821 -7.95 25.72 -13.27
C GLN A 821 -8.75 26.97 -13.64
N ALA A 822 -9.31 27.00 -14.85
CA ALA A 822 -10.16 28.10 -15.32
C ALA A 822 -11.41 28.26 -14.45
N GLU A 823 -12.11 27.17 -14.17
CA GLU A 823 -13.30 27.19 -13.31
C GLU A 823 -12.97 27.60 -11.88
N ALA A 824 -11.86 27.11 -11.33
CA ALA A 824 -11.41 27.50 -10.00
C ALA A 824 -11.09 29.00 -9.90
N LEU A 825 -10.53 29.61 -10.95
CA LEU A 825 -10.31 31.06 -11.02
C LEU A 825 -11.61 31.84 -11.18
N ARG A 826 -12.56 31.33 -11.98
CA ARG A 826 -13.90 31.93 -12.11
C ARG A 826 -14.60 31.95 -10.74
N LEU A 827 -14.63 30.86 -10.02
CA LEU A 827 -15.23 30.75 -8.68
C LEU A 827 -14.52 31.62 -7.62
N TYR A 828 -13.21 31.78 -7.73
CA TYR A 828 -12.46 32.70 -6.86
C TYR A 828 -12.97 34.14 -6.94
N ARG A 829 -13.24 34.60 -8.10
CA ARG A 829 -13.78 35.96 -8.30
C ARG A 829 -15.23 36.08 -7.87
N MET A 830 -15.99 35.00 -7.88
CA MET A 830 -17.36 34.93 -7.35
C MET A 830 -17.40 34.75 -5.80
N GLN A 831 -16.28 34.80 -5.12
CA GLN A 831 -16.12 34.63 -3.66
C GLN A 831 -16.52 33.26 -3.08
N ASP A 832 -16.69 32.24 -3.90
CA ASP A 832 -16.89 30.85 -3.44
C ASP A 832 -15.55 30.18 -3.10
N THR A 833 -15.13 30.33 -1.84
CA THR A 833 -13.81 29.91 -1.38
C THR A 833 -13.69 28.39 -1.17
N ALA A 834 -14.78 27.69 -0.86
CA ALA A 834 -14.75 26.27 -0.51
C ALA A 834 -14.64 25.39 -1.77
N GLN A 835 -15.46 25.66 -2.79
CA GLN A 835 -15.45 24.89 -4.03
C GLN A 835 -14.18 25.12 -4.83
N ARG A 836 -13.67 26.35 -4.82
CA ARG A 836 -12.40 26.73 -5.43
C ARG A 836 -11.22 25.91 -4.94
N ALA A 837 -11.05 25.80 -3.62
CA ALA A 837 -9.93 25.04 -3.06
C ALA A 837 -9.94 23.58 -3.52
N ARG A 838 -11.12 22.96 -3.55
CA ARG A 838 -11.29 21.57 -4.01
C ARG A 838 -10.93 21.39 -5.49
N LEU A 839 -11.33 22.32 -6.33
CA LEU A 839 -11.05 22.25 -7.78
C LEU A 839 -9.55 22.43 -8.07
N PHE A 840 -8.86 23.32 -7.36
CA PHE A 840 -7.43 23.50 -7.54
C PHE A 840 -6.63 22.29 -7.05
N ASP A 841 -6.98 21.74 -5.89
CA ASP A 841 -6.35 20.51 -5.39
C ASP A 841 -6.54 19.38 -6.39
N PHE A 842 -7.74 19.29 -6.95
CA PHE A 842 -8.04 18.28 -7.95
C PHE A 842 -7.26 18.48 -9.27
N ALA A 843 -7.15 19.70 -9.78
CA ALA A 843 -6.34 19.99 -10.96
C ALA A 843 -4.87 19.59 -10.77
N GLY A 844 -4.33 19.83 -9.56
CA GLY A 844 -2.99 19.36 -9.18
C GLY A 844 -2.88 17.83 -9.21
N VAL A 845 -3.86 17.14 -8.63
CA VAL A 845 -3.90 15.67 -8.59
C VAL A 845 -4.02 15.08 -10.00
N VAL A 846 -4.88 15.63 -10.85
CA VAL A 846 -5.03 15.17 -12.24
C VAL A 846 -3.73 15.35 -13.02
N SER A 847 -3.07 16.51 -12.88
CA SER A 847 -1.78 16.74 -13.55
C SER A 847 -0.70 15.79 -13.07
N GLN A 848 -0.65 15.49 -11.78
CA GLN A 848 0.27 14.50 -11.20
C GLN A 848 0.03 13.10 -11.79
N HIS A 849 -1.21 12.66 -11.88
CA HIS A 849 -1.54 11.33 -12.39
C HIS A 849 -1.40 11.21 -13.91
N ALA A 850 -1.64 12.31 -14.63
CA ALA A 850 -1.48 12.33 -16.08
C ALA A 850 -0.02 12.33 -16.53
N PHE A 851 0.85 13.06 -15.80
CA PHE A 851 2.21 13.39 -16.27
C PHE A 851 3.31 13.03 -15.26
N GLY A 852 2.95 12.61 -14.05
CA GLY A 852 3.90 12.36 -12.97
C GLY A 852 4.12 13.57 -12.05
N PHE A 853 4.61 13.27 -10.85
CA PHE A 853 4.73 14.22 -9.74
C PHE A 853 5.68 15.39 -10.05
N TYR A 854 6.68 15.15 -10.87
CA TYR A 854 7.74 16.12 -11.21
C TYR A 854 7.61 16.73 -12.60
N SER A 855 6.47 16.50 -13.27
CA SER A 855 6.25 17.02 -14.60
C SER A 855 6.13 18.56 -14.63
N TYR A 856 6.44 19.12 -15.77
CA TYR A 856 6.23 20.53 -16.07
C TYR A 856 4.76 20.94 -15.88
N GLN A 857 3.81 20.14 -16.32
CA GLN A 857 2.38 20.41 -16.18
C GLN A 857 1.93 20.40 -14.72
N TYR A 858 2.44 19.49 -13.90
CA TYR A 858 2.17 19.47 -12.48
C TYR A 858 2.73 20.72 -11.79
N ALA A 859 3.97 21.10 -12.08
CA ALA A 859 4.59 22.32 -11.54
C ALA A 859 3.79 23.58 -11.95
N ARG A 860 3.33 23.65 -13.21
CA ARG A 860 2.48 24.72 -13.74
C ARG A 860 1.12 24.76 -13.00
N ALA A 861 0.45 23.63 -12.83
CA ALA A 861 -0.81 23.53 -12.10
C ALA A 861 -0.67 23.99 -10.64
N GLN A 862 0.39 23.56 -9.95
CA GLN A 862 0.68 23.96 -8.58
C GLN A 862 1.00 25.45 -8.46
N LEU A 863 1.66 26.02 -9.44
CA LEU A 863 1.98 27.43 -9.47
C LEU A 863 0.70 28.27 -9.62
N LEU A 864 -0.16 27.94 -10.54
CA LEU A 864 -1.46 28.61 -10.74
C LEU A 864 -2.33 28.54 -9.48
N TYR A 865 -2.41 27.41 -8.82
CA TYR A 865 -3.11 27.24 -7.55
C TYR A 865 -2.63 28.22 -6.48
N ARG A 866 -1.30 28.39 -6.33
CA ARG A 866 -0.71 29.28 -5.33
C ARG A 866 -0.87 30.75 -5.69
N CYS A 867 -0.80 31.09 -6.97
CA CYS A 867 -0.95 32.47 -7.45
C CYS A 867 -2.40 32.98 -7.34
N ALA A 868 -3.39 32.11 -7.45
CA ALA A 868 -4.80 32.49 -7.47
C ALA A 868 -5.42 32.87 -6.11
N GLY A 869 -4.64 33.09 -5.06
CA GLY A 869 -5.15 33.75 -3.86
C GLY A 869 -4.93 33.08 -2.52
N TRP A 870 -3.97 32.22 -2.41
CA TRP A 870 -3.59 31.68 -1.11
C TRP A 870 -2.57 32.62 -0.43
N GLN A 871 -2.96 33.22 0.69
CA GLN A 871 -2.17 34.24 1.40
C GLN A 871 -0.93 33.71 2.16
N SER A 872 -0.60 32.43 2.15
CA SER A 872 0.59 31.94 2.82
C SER A 872 1.82 32.02 1.90
N GLY A 873 2.51 33.14 1.93
CA GLY A 873 3.55 33.55 0.99
C GLY A 873 4.83 32.67 0.91
N SER A 874 5.12 31.81 1.87
CA SER A 874 6.41 31.10 1.90
C SER A 874 6.60 29.97 0.88
N LYS A 875 5.52 29.48 0.27
CA LYS A 875 5.56 28.31 -0.65
C LYS A 875 5.47 28.67 -2.15
N ILE A 876 5.17 29.90 -2.51
CA ILE A 876 5.04 30.33 -3.93
C ILE A 876 6.39 30.35 -4.62
N ASN A 877 7.44 30.84 -3.92
CA ASN A 877 8.77 30.98 -4.50
C ASN A 877 9.38 29.64 -4.91
N HIS A 878 9.17 28.58 -4.09
CA HIS A 878 9.58 27.24 -4.44
C HIS A 878 8.87 26.73 -5.71
N LYS A 879 7.58 27.03 -5.88
CA LYS A 879 6.82 26.57 -7.03
C LYS A 879 7.21 27.24 -8.34
N VAL A 880 7.56 28.54 -8.32
CA VAL A 880 8.16 29.20 -9.49
C VAL A 880 9.53 28.59 -9.81
N GLY A 881 10.34 28.34 -8.79
CA GLY A 881 11.63 27.66 -8.96
C GLY A 881 11.47 26.25 -9.56
N ASP A 882 10.47 25.49 -9.11
CA ASP A 882 10.16 24.16 -9.65
C ASP A 882 9.68 24.23 -11.10
N TYR A 883 8.83 25.19 -11.45
CA TYR A 883 8.39 25.43 -12.83
C TYR A 883 9.56 25.75 -13.76
N VAL A 884 10.39 26.74 -13.40
CA VAL A 884 11.54 27.14 -14.21
C VAL A 884 12.57 25.98 -14.29
N ARG A 885 12.70 25.21 -13.21
CA ARG A 885 13.57 24.03 -13.20
C ARG A 885 13.04 22.92 -14.08
N ALA A 886 11.74 22.68 -14.10
CA ALA A 886 11.10 21.64 -14.93
C ALA A 886 11.22 21.93 -16.44
N LEU A 887 11.56 23.15 -16.85
CA LEU A 887 11.91 23.47 -18.23
C LEU A 887 13.32 23.01 -18.61
N ASP A 888 14.20 22.77 -17.63
CA ASP A 888 15.62 22.52 -17.86
C ASP A 888 16.12 21.20 -17.28
N TYR A 889 15.55 20.74 -16.14
CA TYR A 889 16.10 19.65 -15.36
C TYR A 889 15.00 18.72 -14.88
N ASP A 890 15.32 17.44 -14.81
CA ASP A 890 14.47 16.48 -14.10
C ASP A 890 14.48 16.75 -12.57
N HIS A 891 13.66 16.03 -11.83
CA HIS A 891 13.58 16.19 -10.38
C HIS A 891 14.84 15.77 -9.62
N HIS A 892 15.76 15.05 -10.27
CA HIS A 892 17.09 14.71 -9.73
C HIS A 892 18.15 15.75 -10.03
N GLY A 893 17.79 16.84 -10.74
CA GLY A 893 18.73 17.89 -11.13
C GLY A 893 19.61 17.54 -12.32
N ARG A 894 19.27 16.47 -13.08
CA ARG A 894 19.92 16.16 -14.35
C ARG A 894 19.32 17.02 -15.45
N MET A 895 20.16 17.50 -16.36
CA MET A 895 19.68 18.29 -17.48
C MET A 895 18.83 17.39 -18.38
N ILE A 896 17.53 17.69 -18.46
CA ILE A 896 16.67 17.13 -19.50
C ILE A 896 17.33 17.54 -20.83
N ARG A 897 17.38 16.66 -21.83
CA ARG A 897 17.82 17.09 -23.16
C ARG A 897 16.91 18.21 -23.61
N PRO A 898 17.38 19.47 -23.58
CA PRO A 898 16.52 20.57 -23.91
C PRO A 898 16.12 20.45 -25.36
N MET A 899 14.88 20.87 -25.62
CA MET A 899 14.45 21.20 -26.98
C MET A 899 15.56 22.06 -27.61
N ASP A 900 15.98 21.75 -28.84
CA ASP A 900 16.91 22.59 -29.57
C ASP A 900 16.17 23.88 -29.96
N TYR A 901 16.23 24.88 -29.08
CA TYR A 901 15.54 26.15 -29.26
C TYR A 901 15.99 26.88 -30.54
N SER A 902 17.12 26.51 -31.15
CA SER A 902 17.52 27.08 -32.46
C SER A 902 16.59 26.63 -33.59
N ARG A 903 15.87 25.53 -33.39
CA ARG A 903 14.91 24.98 -34.36
C ARG A 903 13.46 25.30 -34.04
N VAL A 904 13.20 25.92 -32.89
CA VAL A 904 11.88 26.33 -32.49
C VAL A 904 11.53 27.68 -33.10
N ASP A 905 10.31 27.82 -33.60
CA ASP A 905 9.81 29.09 -34.15
C ASP A 905 9.95 30.22 -33.14
N ARG A 906 10.39 31.41 -33.61
CA ARG A 906 10.62 32.55 -32.72
C ARG A 906 9.37 32.93 -31.93
N ALA A 907 8.20 32.92 -32.54
CA ALA A 907 6.93 33.23 -31.92
C ALA A 907 6.64 32.25 -30.74
N VAL A 908 6.91 30.96 -30.90
CA VAL A 908 6.75 29.95 -29.82
C VAL A 908 7.70 30.26 -28.66
N ARG A 909 8.95 30.61 -28.92
CA ARG A 909 9.93 31.00 -27.88
C ARG A 909 9.51 32.26 -27.13
N GLU A 910 8.92 33.21 -27.81
CA GLU A 910 8.37 34.46 -27.21
C GLU A 910 7.19 34.15 -26.28
N VAL A 911 6.28 33.26 -26.66
CA VAL A 911 5.15 32.85 -25.79
C VAL A 911 5.64 32.12 -24.54
N LEU A 912 6.58 31.20 -24.64
CA LEU A 912 7.19 30.52 -23.49
C LEU A 912 7.85 31.52 -22.53
N TRP A 913 8.52 32.52 -23.07
CA TRP A 913 9.13 33.58 -22.27
C TRP A 913 8.08 34.45 -21.57
N GLN A 914 7.02 34.85 -22.27
CA GLN A 914 5.93 35.64 -21.72
C GLN A 914 5.23 34.88 -20.57
N GLU A 915 4.95 33.62 -20.70
CA GLU A 915 4.40 32.76 -19.65
C GLU A 915 5.32 32.75 -18.42
N CYS A 916 6.62 32.55 -18.62
CA CYS A 916 7.61 32.58 -17.54
C CYS A 916 7.65 33.91 -16.80
N VAL A 917 7.59 35.03 -17.53
CA VAL A 917 7.58 36.40 -16.96
C VAL A 917 6.30 36.64 -16.15
N ILE A 918 5.15 36.22 -16.65
CA ILE A 918 3.86 36.35 -15.96
C ILE A 918 3.90 35.60 -14.62
N PHE A 919 4.30 34.33 -14.60
CA PHE A 919 4.43 33.56 -13.36
C PHE A 919 5.42 34.17 -12.39
N THR A 920 6.54 34.69 -12.85
CA THR A 920 7.53 35.38 -12.00
C THR A 920 6.96 36.65 -11.38
N ARG A 921 6.21 37.45 -12.15
CA ARG A 921 5.52 38.67 -11.65
C ARG A 921 4.47 38.31 -10.59
N MET A 922 3.66 37.32 -10.83
CA MET A 922 2.65 36.83 -9.87
C MET A 922 3.30 36.41 -8.56
N ALA A 923 4.42 35.72 -8.62
CA ALA A 923 5.16 35.31 -7.44
C ALA A 923 5.79 36.50 -6.68
N ARG A 924 6.30 37.52 -7.38
CA ARG A 924 6.85 38.75 -6.75
C ARG A 924 5.82 39.53 -5.94
N ALA A 925 4.57 39.56 -6.39
CA ALA A 925 3.48 40.24 -5.68
C ALA A 925 3.19 39.65 -4.29
N SER A 926 3.71 38.47 -3.97
CA SER A 926 3.51 37.76 -2.71
C SER A 926 4.53 37.97 -1.59
N HIS A 927 5.47 38.89 -1.70
CA HIS A 927 6.38 39.40 -0.64
C HIS A 927 7.39 38.45 0.02
N TYR A 928 8.20 37.65 -0.69
CA TYR A 928 9.32 36.92 -0.08
C TYR A 928 10.65 37.11 -0.82
N SER A 929 11.73 37.49 -0.09
CA SER A 929 12.96 38.06 -0.64
C SER A 929 14.19 37.14 -0.72
N SER A 930 14.24 36.00 -0.03
CA SER A 930 15.53 35.29 0.14
C SER A 930 15.92 34.35 -1.02
N GLU A 931 14.98 33.93 -1.86
CA GLU A 931 15.26 32.98 -2.97
C GLU A 931 15.19 33.64 -4.37
N TRP A 932 14.86 34.93 -4.43
CA TRP A 932 14.68 35.66 -5.70
C TRP A 932 15.91 35.67 -6.60
N LYS A 933 17.09 35.75 -6.03
CA LYS A 933 18.32 35.74 -6.82
C LYS A 933 18.49 34.45 -7.62
N GLN A 934 18.16 33.31 -7.02
CA GLN A 934 18.23 32.02 -7.70
C GLN A 934 17.18 31.89 -8.80
N ILE A 935 15.97 32.41 -8.57
CA ILE A 935 14.88 32.41 -9.55
C ILE A 935 15.24 33.32 -10.72
N GLU A 936 15.77 34.51 -10.46
CA GLU A 936 16.23 35.43 -11.50
C GLU A 936 17.39 34.86 -12.30
N GLU A 937 18.36 34.20 -11.67
CA GLU A 937 19.44 33.51 -12.37
C GLU A 937 18.95 32.38 -13.26
N ARG A 938 17.94 31.62 -12.83
CA ARG A 938 17.32 30.57 -13.65
C ARG A 938 16.50 31.15 -14.79
N GLN A 939 15.75 32.21 -14.55
CA GLN A 939 14.99 32.93 -15.55
C GLN A 939 15.92 33.53 -16.62
N GLN A 940 17.05 34.10 -16.21
CA GLN A 940 18.03 34.64 -17.15
C GLN A 940 18.66 33.53 -17.99
N ARG A 941 18.95 32.37 -17.40
CA ARG A 941 19.45 31.20 -18.17
C ARG A 941 18.43 30.75 -19.19
N LEU A 942 17.11 30.71 -18.85
CA LEU A 942 16.07 30.36 -19.80
C LEU A 942 16.01 31.39 -20.94
N TYR A 943 16.07 32.71 -20.63
CA TYR A 943 16.06 33.76 -21.64
C TYR A 943 17.21 33.58 -22.64
N ASN A 944 18.42 33.38 -22.15
CA ASN A 944 19.59 33.15 -23.01
C ASN A 944 19.45 31.89 -23.87
N ARG A 945 18.86 30.85 -23.34
CA ARG A 945 18.61 29.60 -24.08
C ARG A 945 17.52 29.75 -25.14
N LEU A 946 16.51 30.51 -24.85
CA LEU A 946 15.47 30.82 -25.84
C LEU A 946 15.99 31.67 -27.02
N GLN A 947 17.25 32.17 -26.95
CA GLN A 947 17.88 32.96 -28.03
C GLN A 947 16.99 34.15 -28.49
N LEU A 948 16.44 34.86 -27.52
CA LEU A 948 15.55 36.00 -27.79
C LEU A 948 16.30 37.35 -27.98
N GLU A 949 17.62 37.37 -27.78
CA GLU A 949 18.44 38.55 -28.08
C GLU A 949 18.41 38.85 -29.59
N GLU A 950 18.19 40.09 -29.92
CA GLU A 950 18.30 40.57 -31.29
C GLU A 950 19.74 40.43 -31.74
N LYS A 951 19.99 39.75 -32.86
CA LYS A 951 21.22 39.81 -33.61
C LYS A 951 21.29 41.13 -34.32
#